data_71a87123dda1c975f56cc5b03936f3e9
#
_entry.id   71a87123dda1c975f56cc5b03936f3e9
#
_cell.length_a   1.000
_cell.length_b   1.000
_cell.length_c   1.000
_cell.angle_alpha   90.00
_cell.angle_beta   90.00
_cell.angle_gamma   90.00
#
_symmetry.space_group_name_H-M   'P 1'
#
loop_
_entity.id
_entity.type
_entity.pdbx_description
1 polymer ?
#
loop_
_entity_poly.entity_id
_entity_poly.type
_entity_poly.pdbx_seq_one_letter_code
_entity_poly.pdbx_strand_id
1 'polypeptide(L)'
;MKKKIKAFLQRIINWIKKNKIKSAIAFLLLLIYYFSIPRTLFKEPYSTVIESKEGELLGAKIARDGQWRFPAQDSVPYKFKKCIVYFEDEYFYKHPGFNPGAMINAFKQNRKAGKVVRGGSTLTQQVIRLSRKGKNRTYFEKIIEIILATRLELGYSKNEILEMYAAHAPFGGNVVGLEMASWRYFGVQSNQLSWAESAVLAVLPNAPSLIYPGKNQIKLLSKRNRLLLKLHQEGIIDKQTYELSIEEPLPQKPYDLPQIAPHLLQRAAKNEEGTRVKTTIDYALQNRVNQIARYYYNQYKQNEVHNLAILVIDVQSRNVMSYVGNSPADADHQKDVDIIDAPRSTGSILKPLLYGAMLDDGELLPNTLIADIPTQISGYTPQNFNLTFDGAVPAHRALSRSLNIPAVLMLQDFSVNKFYEELQKFKLRNINKTPDHYGLSLILGGAESNLWDLCRTYANLSSTVNYYTKNKGQYRTNEFTELNYKNDFKPDFGSETNQKNILGAGAIWLTYNAMEEVNRPEGDEAWKFYDSSLKIAWKTGTSFGNRDAWAIGTNSRYVVGVWVGNATGEGRPTLTGVTSAAPILFDVFNLLPRQRWFDTPYNDLAEVEVCRLSGYLAKDNCPKIKQWVPKKGKSTKVCPYHKTIHLDKTEQFQVNSSCESIDNIVTKNWFVLPPVMAWYYKSQHIEYLPLPPFKEGCEGTQTTTMDFIYPKANSKIYLTKDFNSNVQPVILKVAYSERDKELFWYIDDVYKATTKTFHELPITPTTGTHFITVVDASGNEIRRKIEIVRE
;
A
#
# COMPACT_ATOMS: atom_id res chain seq x y z
N MET A 1 -4.21 38.56 -62.41
CA MET A 1 -4.86 37.44 -61.67
C MET A 1 -6.14 37.88 -60.97
N LYS A 2 -6.16 38.94 -60.20
CA LYS A 2 -7.35 39.41 -59.42
C LYS A 2 -8.60 39.73 -60.35
N LYS A 3 -8.44 40.33 -61.54
CA LYS A 3 -9.56 40.62 -62.53
C LYS A 3 -10.21 39.31 -63.04
N LYS A 4 -9.42 38.25 -63.36
CA LYS A 4 -9.96 36.96 -63.83
C LYS A 4 -10.73 36.23 -62.74
N ILE A 5 -10.29 36.31 -61.50
CA ILE A 5 -10.99 35.70 -60.33
C ILE A 5 -12.30 36.45 -60.06
N LYS A 6 -12.31 37.78 -60.15
CA LYS A 6 -13.51 38.60 -59.96
C LYS A 6 -14.57 38.32 -61.05
N ALA A 7 -14.14 38.21 -62.33
CA ALA A 7 -15.01 37.87 -63.43
C ALA A 7 -15.59 36.43 -63.32
N PHE A 8 -14.80 35.48 -62.82
CA PHE A 8 -15.22 34.11 -62.57
C PHE A 8 -16.26 34.04 -61.43
N LEU A 9 -15.99 34.71 -60.32
CA LEU A 9 -16.93 34.79 -59.18
C LEU A 9 -18.24 35.47 -59.60
N GLN A 10 -18.20 36.53 -60.45
CA GLN A 10 -19.40 37.22 -60.97
C GLN A 10 -20.24 36.28 -61.86
N ARG A 11 -19.60 35.42 -62.66
CA ARG A 11 -20.29 34.40 -63.45
C ARG A 11 -21.02 33.37 -62.63
N ILE A 12 -20.37 32.92 -61.52
CA ILE A 12 -20.99 31.99 -60.57
C ILE A 12 -22.19 32.64 -59.88
N ILE A 13 -22.07 33.88 -59.41
CA ILE A 13 -23.16 34.63 -58.79
C ILE A 13 -24.31 34.79 -59.72
N ASN A 14 -24.05 35.16 -60.99
CA ASN A 14 -25.09 35.33 -62.03
C ASN A 14 -25.77 33.99 -62.34
N TRP A 15 -25.00 32.88 -62.40
CA TRP A 15 -25.56 31.55 -62.63
C TRP A 15 -26.43 31.09 -61.44
N ILE A 16 -26.01 31.32 -60.18
CA ILE A 16 -26.80 31.06 -58.98
C ILE A 16 -28.15 31.85 -59.04
N LYS A 17 -28.11 33.14 -59.36
CA LYS A 17 -29.32 33.98 -59.44
C LYS A 17 -30.31 33.47 -60.52
N LYS A 18 -29.79 32.97 -61.67
CA LYS A 18 -30.60 32.43 -62.77
C LYS A 18 -31.17 31.04 -62.53
N ASN A 19 -30.48 30.22 -61.66
CA ASN A 19 -30.84 28.83 -61.44
C ASN A 19 -31.03 28.54 -59.91
N LYS A 20 -31.90 29.29 -59.23
CA LYS A 20 -32.10 29.23 -57.76
C LYS A 20 -32.37 27.83 -57.25
N ILE A 21 -33.28 27.05 -57.89
CA ILE A 21 -33.58 25.66 -57.43
C ILE A 21 -32.39 24.73 -57.58
N LYS A 22 -31.69 24.78 -58.72
CA LYS A 22 -30.51 23.97 -58.97
C LYS A 22 -29.35 24.31 -57.97
N SER A 23 -29.23 25.61 -57.68
CA SER A 23 -28.25 26.08 -56.70
C SER A 23 -28.60 25.66 -55.27
N ALA A 24 -29.85 25.68 -54.87
CA ALA A 24 -30.34 25.18 -53.59
C ALA A 24 -30.10 23.67 -53.45
N ILE A 25 -30.39 22.89 -54.51
CA ILE A 25 -30.10 21.44 -54.54
C ILE A 25 -28.59 21.18 -54.42
N ALA A 26 -27.78 21.92 -55.19
CA ALA A 26 -26.32 21.78 -55.13
C ALA A 26 -25.78 22.13 -53.74
N PHE A 27 -26.30 23.19 -53.13
CA PHE A 27 -25.93 23.56 -51.74
C PHE A 27 -26.36 22.51 -50.72
N LEU A 28 -27.58 21.98 -50.86
CA LEU A 28 -28.06 20.89 -49.99
C LEU A 28 -27.18 19.64 -50.14
N LEU A 29 -26.81 19.26 -51.34
CA LEU A 29 -25.90 18.14 -51.58
C LEU A 29 -24.51 18.38 -50.99
N LEU A 30 -23.99 19.61 -51.07
CA LEU A 30 -22.75 20.00 -50.44
C LEU A 30 -22.83 19.93 -48.89
N LEU A 31 -23.96 20.33 -48.33
CA LEU A 31 -24.19 20.17 -46.87
C LEU A 31 -24.24 18.69 -46.45
N ILE A 32 -24.98 17.86 -47.20
CA ILE A 32 -25.05 16.41 -46.98
C ILE A 32 -23.65 15.80 -47.09
N TYR A 33 -22.86 16.17 -48.09
CA TYR A 33 -21.49 15.73 -48.26
C TYR A 33 -20.61 16.22 -47.10
N TYR A 34 -20.73 17.47 -46.68
CA TYR A 34 -19.95 18.03 -45.57
C TYR A 34 -20.22 17.30 -44.25
N PHE A 35 -21.48 16.98 -43.95
CA PHE A 35 -21.90 16.28 -42.74
C PHE A 35 -21.94 14.74 -42.86
N SER A 36 -21.52 14.18 -43.99
CA SER A 36 -21.59 12.74 -44.26
C SER A 36 -20.64 11.89 -43.40
N ILE A 37 -19.61 12.49 -42.80
CA ILE A 37 -18.70 11.84 -41.88
C ILE A 37 -18.95 12.36 -40.47
N PRO A 38 -19.27 11.48 -39.48
CA PRO A 38 -19.44 11.86 -38.09
C PRO A 38 -18.11 12.31 -37.46
N ARG A 39 -18.18 13.15 -36.43
CA ARG A 39 -16.99 13.61 -35.70
C ARG A 39 -16.16 12.44 -35.16
N THR A 40 -16.80 11.39 -34.65
CA THR A 40 -16.17 10.15 -34.22
C THR A 40 -16.46 9.06 -35.23
N LEU A 41 -15.45 8.69 -36.01
CA LEU A 41 -15.59 7.72 -37.09
C LEU A 41 -15.75 6.29 -36.58
N PHE A 42 -15.07 5.95 -35.48
CA PHE A 42 -15.11 4.67 -34.83
C PHE A 42 -15.69 4.81 -33.42
N LYS A 43 -16.63 3.95 -33.05
CA LYS A 43 -17.35 3.98 -31.76
C LYS A 43 -17.15 2.68 -30.97
N GLU A 44 -16.35 1.76 -31.46
CA GLU A 44 -16.10 0.49 -30.81
C GLU A 44 -15.32 0.69 -29.52
N PRO A 45 -15.59 -0.12 -28.48
CA PRO A 45 -14.87 -0.05 -27.24
C PRO A 45 -13.40 -0.49 -27.41
N TYR A 46 -12.51 0.11 -26.63
CA TYR A 46 -11.11 -0.26 -26.56
C TYR A 46 -10.83 -1.15 -25.38
N SER A 47 -9.73 -1.91 -25.46
CA SER A 47 -9.10 -2.61 -24.35
C SER A 47 -8.53 -1.61 -23.36
N THR A 48 -8.63 -1.91 -22.06
CA THR A 48 -7.89 -1.14 -21.06
C THR A 48 -6.44 -1.62 -21.03
N VAL A 49 -5.50 -0.70 -21.12
CA VAL A 49 -4.06 -0.97 -21.17
C VAL A 49 -3.36 -0.20 -20.06
N ILE A 50 -2.46 -0.86 -19.32
CA ILE A 50 -1.58 -0.19 -18.38
C ILE A 50 -0.12 -0.35 -18.83
N GLU A 51 0.62 0.74 -18.76
CA GLU A 51 2.03 0.82 -19.13
C GLU A 51 2.87 1.31 -17.94
N SER A 52 4.11 0.87 -17.85
CA SER A 52 5.07 1.38 -16.87
C SER A 52 5.44 2.83 -17.15
N LYS A 53 6.19 3.45 -16.27
CA LYS A 53 6.71 4.81 -16.47
C LYS A 53 7.65 4.91 -17.69
N GLU A 54 8.28 3.79 -18.08
CA GLU A 54 9.14 3.67 -19.26
C GLU A 54 8.33 3.40 -20.56
N GLY A 55 7.03 3.09 -20.45
CA GLY A 55 6.15 2.76 -21.58
C GLY A 55 6.06 1.26 -21.89
N GLU A 56 6.63 0.38 -21.04
CA GLU A 56 6.52 -1.06 -21.19
C GLU A 56 5.14 -1.57 -20.80
N LEU A 57 4.59 -2.56 -21.50
CA LEU A 57 3.27 -3.12 -21.22
C LEU A 57 3.28 -3.90 -19.90
N LEU A 58 2.49 -3.45 -18.93
CA LEU A 58 2.28 -4.15 -17.66
C LEU A 58 1.11 -5.13 -17.72
N GLY A 59 0.15 -4.87 -18.59
CA GLY A 59 -1.02 -5.71 -18.81
C GLY A 59 -2.11 -5.04 -19.62
N ALA A 60 -3.04 -5.85 -20.12
CA ALA A 60 -4.21 -5.35 -20.82
C ALA A 60 -5.44 -6.21 -20.53
N LYS A 61 -6.62 -5.57 -20.55
CA LYS A 61 -7.92 -6.21 -20.41
C LYS A 61 -8.68 -6.07 -21.72
N ILE A 62 -9.26 -7.17 -22.20
CA ILE A 62 -10.06 -7.21 -23.44
C ILE A 62 -11.22 -6.22 -23.39
N ALA A 63 -11.56 -5.66 -24.54
CA ALA A 63 -12.70 -4.75 -24.68
C ALA A 63 -14.04 -5.48 -24.45
N ARG A 64 -15.12 -4.74 -24.14
CA ARG A 64 -16.45 -5.29 -23.83
C ARG A 64 -17.07 -6.11 -24.97
N ASP A 65 -16.66 -5.82 -26.22
CA ASP A 65 -17.13 -6.54 -27.43
C ASP A 65 -16.33 -7.82 -27.72
N GLY A 66 -15.46 -8.24 -26.82
CA GLY A 66 -14.61 -9.42 -26.96
C GLY A 66 -13.48 -9.28 -27.98
N GLN A 67 -13.20 -8.07 -28.42
CA GLN A 67 -12.07 -7.79 -29.31
C GLN A 67 -10.89 -7.25 -28.51
N TRP A 68 -9.71 -7.67 -28.88
CA TRP A 68 -8.46 -7.07 -28.44
C TRP A 68 -8.18 -5.85 -29.32
N ARG A 69 -8.39 -4.66 -28.82
CA ARG A 69 -8.22 -3.39 -29.53
C ARG A 69 -7.59 -2.37 -28.60
N PHE A 70 -6.29 -2.13 -28.74
CA PHE A 70 -5.62 -1.10 -27.95
C PHE A 70 -6.03 0.31 -28.38
N PRO A 71 -6.12 1.29 -27.46
CA PRO A 71 -6.28 2.69 -27.82
C PRO A 71 -5.19 3.12 -28.79
N ALA A 72 -5.57 3.97 -29.79
CA ALA A 72 -4.67 4.43 -30.83
C ALA A 72 -3.40 5.08 -30.26
N GLN A 73 -2.28 4.93 -30.96
CA GLN A 73 -1.04 5.67 -30.72
C GLN A 73 -1.01 6.93 -31.58
N ASP A 74 -0.21 7.92 -31.16
CA ASP A 74 -0.10 9.22 -31.85
C ASP A 74 0.65 9.16 -33.18
N SER A 75 1.24 8.01 -33.54
CA SER A 75 1.96 7.84 -34.81
C SER A 75 2.06 6.38 -35.24
N VAL A 76 2.14 6.16 -36.53
CA VAL A 76 2.39 4.83 -37.14
C VAL A 76 3.89 4.63 -37.36
N PRO A 77 4.49 3.52 -36.88
CA PRO A 77 5.91 3.23 -37.05
C PRO A 77 6.35 3.24 -38.50
N TYR A 78 7.53 3.81 -38.78
CA TYR A 78 8.07 4.01 -40.14
C TYR A 78 8.09 2.74 -40.96
N LYS A 79 8.60 1.64 -40.40
CA LYS A 79 8.71 0.37 -41.13
C LYS A 79 7.34 -0.17 -41.53
N PHE A 80 6.37 -0.19 -40.61
CA PHE A 80 5.02 -0.63 -40.93
C PHE A 80 4.34 0.32 -41.93
N LYS A 81 4.51 1.65 -41.78
CA LYS A 81 4.01 2.66 -42.73
C LYS A 81 4.49 2.41 -44.15
N LYS A 82 5.76 2.10 -44.34
CA LYS A 82 6.31 1.74 -45.66
C LYS A 82 5.74 0.40 -46.15
N CYS A 83 5.72 -0.61 -45.30
CA CYS A 83 5.18 -1.93 -45.69
C CYS A 83 3.73 -1.86 -46.15
N ILE A 84 2.86 -1.21 -45.40
CA ILE A 84 1.40 -1.15 -45.70
C ILE A 84 1.12 -0.30 -46.95
N VAL A 85 1.81 0.83 -47.13
CA VAL A 85 1.65 1.68 -48.31
C VAL A 85 2.08 0.94 -49.56
N TYR A 86 3.26 0.30 -49.61
CA TYR A 86 3.72 -0.44 -50.75
C TYR A 86 2.95 -1.74 -51.03
N PHE A 87 2.28 -2.29 -49.99
CA PHE A 87 1.46 -3.48 -50.15
C PHE A 87 0.05 -3.16 -50.64
N GLU A 88 -0.65 -2.18 -50.01
CA GLU A 88 -2.07 -1.91 -50.26
C GLU A 88 -2.33 -0.72 -51.19
N ASP A 89 -1.48 0.33 -51.18
CA ASP A 89 -1.76 1.60 -51.85
C ASP A 89 -0.49 2.41 -52.15
N GLU A 90 0.31 2.01 -53.09
CA GLU A 90 1.61 2.63 -53.42
C GLU A 90 1.54 4.12 -53.71
N TYR A 91 0.43 4.59 -54.27
CA TYR A 91 0.17 6.01 -54.57
C TYR A 91 -0.64 6.74 -53.48
N PHE A 92 -0.69 6.20 -52.28
CA PHE A 92 -1.50 6.72 -51.16
C PHE A 92 -1.36 8.24 -50.96
N TYR A 93 -0.16 8.77 -51.04
CA TYR A 93 0.11 10.21 -50.84
C TYR A 93 -0.20 11.07 -52.08
N LYS A 94 -0.60 10.46 -53.27
CA LYS A 94 -0.76 11.18 -54.53
C LYS A 94 -2.19 11.31 -55.02
N HIS A 95 -3.16 10.66 -54.37
CA HIS A 95 -4.56 10.67 -54.81
C HIS A 95 -5.50 11.21 -53.68
N PRO A 96 -6.70 11.75 -54.05
CA PRO A 96 -7.66 12.33 -53.12
C PRO A 96 -8.66 11.31 -52.55
N GLY A 97 -8.20 10.19 -52.04
CA GLY A 97 -9.02 9.14 -51.42
C GLY A 97 -9.42 7.97 -52.34
N PHE A 98 -9.30 8.09 -53.64
CA PHE A 98 -9.49 7.02 -54.62
C PHE A 98 -8.48 7.12 -55.78
N ASN A 99 -8.14 5.98 -56.38
CA ASN A 99 -7.18 5.90 -57.48
C ASN A 99 -7.86 5.33 -58.75
N PRO A 100 -8.31 6.19 -59.70
CA PRO A 100 -8.98 5.74 -60.90
C PRO A 100 -8.16 4.76 -61.74
N GLY A 101 -6.83 5.00 -61.87
CA GLY A 101 -5.94 4.14 -62.60
C GLY A 101 -5.82 2.73 -62.03
N ALA A 102 -5.69 2.65 -60.69
CA ALA A 102 -5.66 1.35 -60.00
C ALA A 102 -6.99 0.60 -60.14
N MET A 103 -8.14 1.32 -60.08
CA MET A 103 -9.49 0.72 -60.28
C MET A 103 -9.66 0.15 -61.69
N ILE A 104 -9.24 0.87 -62.73
CA ILE A 104 -9.34 0.43 -64.13
C ILE A 104 -8.41 -0.78 -64.37
N ASN A 105 -7.21 -0.75 -63.84
CA ASN A 105 -6.26 -1.85 -63.96
C ASN A 105 -6.76 -3.11 -63.22
N ALA A 106 -7.31 -2.97 -62.05
CA ALA A 106 -7.93 -4.08 -61.30
C ALA A 106 -9.11 -4.68 -62.06
N PHE A 107 -9.99 -3.83 -62.62
CA PHE A 107 -11.13 -4.28 -63.44
C PHE A 107 -10.68 -5.08 -64.69
N LYS A 108 -9.71 -4.59 -65.43
CA LYS A 108 -9.13 -5.26 -66.58
C LYS A 108 -8.52 -6.63 -66.24
N GLN A 109 -7.74 -6.70 -65.15
CA GLN A 109 -7.09 -7.94 -64.72
C GLN A 109 -8.09 -8.97 -64.19
N ASN A 110 -9.08 -8.56 -63.43
CA ASN A 110 -10.10 -9.44 -62.85
C ASN A 110 -10.99 -10.00 -63.98
N ARG A 111 -11.35 -9.17 -65.00
CA ARG A 111 -12.12 -9.60 -66.17
C ARG A 111 -11.32 -10.64 -67.00
N LYS A 112 -10.01 -10.42 -67.17
CA LYS A 112 -9.13 -11.36 -67.92
C LYS A 112 -8.97 -12.69 -67.15
N ALA A 113 -8.94 -12.65 -65.81
CA ALA A 113 -8.77 -13.85 -64.99
C ALA A 113 -10.07 -14.60 -64.68
N GLY A 114 -11.26 -14.05 -65.05
CA GLY A 114 -12.59 -14.62 -64.66
C GLY A 114 -12.86 -14.65 -63.14
N LYS A 115 -11.97 -14.12 -62.33
CA LYS A 115 -12.07 -14.06 -60.84
C LYS A 115 -11.37 -12.83 -60.29
N VAL A 116 -11.67 -12.46 -59.05
CA VAL A 116 -11.01 -11.32 -58.40
C VAL A 116 -9.56 -11.71 -58.03
N VAL A 117 -8.60 -11.21 -58.80
CA VAL A 117 -7.15 -11.43 -58.63
C VAL A 117 -6.43 -10.18 -58.12
N ARG A 118 -7.04 -8.98 -58.27
CA ARG A 118 -6.48 -7.71 -57.82
C ARG A 118 -7.53 -6.82 -57.22
N GLY A 119 -7.26 -6.22 -56.04
CA GLY A 119 -8.04 -5.17 -55.44
C GLY A 119 -7.67 -3.79 -56.00
N GLY A 120 -8.67 -2.91 -56.16
CA GLY A 120 -8.46 -1.51 -56.59
C GLY A 120 -8.91 -0.49 -55.48
N SER A 121 -9.03 -0.93 -54.26
CA SER A 121 -9.42 -0.03 -53.13
C SER A 121 -8.17 0.61 -52.51
N THR A 122 -8.24 1.89 -52.21
CA THR A 122 -7.19 2.64 -51.52
C THR A 122 -7.26 2.41 -49.98
N LEU A 123 -6.21 2.75 -49.26
CA LEU A 123 -6.20 2.74 -47.79
C LEU A 123 -7.34 3.59 -47.20
N THR A 124 -7.59 4.77 -47.76
CA THR A 124 -8.69 5.66 -47.34
C THR A 124 -10.06 4.99 -47.50
N GLN A 125 -10.30 4.27 -48.62
CA GLN A 125 -11.53 3.49 -48.81
C GLN A 125 -11.65 2.34 -47.84
N GLN A 126 -10.51 1.73 -47.44
CA GLN A 126 -10.49 0.67 -46.41
C GLN A 126 -10.87 1.24 -45.04
N VAL A 127 -10.39 2.43 -44.65
CA VAL A 127 -10.79 3.10 -43.40
C VAL A 127 -12.32 3.35 -43.38
N ILE A 128 -12.87 3.87 -44.44
CA ILE A 128 -14.34 4.06 -44.57
C ILE A 128 -15.06 2.72 -44.43
N ARG A 129 -14.59 1.68 -45.08
CA ARG A 129 -15.18 0.34 -44.98
C ARG A 129 -15.15 -0.22 -43.55
N LEU A 130 -14.03 -0.05 -42.85
CA LEU A 130 -13.89 -0.47 -41.46
C LEU A 130 -14.89 0.25 -40.55
N SER A 131 -15.13 1.55 -40.79
CA SER A 131 -16.10 2.33 -39.99
C SER A 131 -17.55 1.95 -40.29
N ARG A 132 -17.82 1.32 -41.44
CA ARG A 132 -19.16 0.93 -41.93
C ARG A 132 -19.47 -0.56 -41.78
N LYS A 133 -18.99 -1.18 -40.72
CA LYS A 133 -19.17 -2.62 -40.44
C LYS A 133 -20.59 -3.12 -40.68
N GLY A 134 -20.69 -4.36 -41.18
CA GLY A 134 -21.99 -5.03 -41.42
C GLY A 134 -22.67 -4.66 -42.74
N LYS A 135 -22.10 -3.78 -43.57
CA LYS A 135 -22.63 -3.50 -44.91
C LYS A 135 -22.13 -4.54 -45.94
N ASN A 136 -23.07 -5.11 -46.67
CA ASN A 136 -22.75 -6.05 -47.74
C ASN A 136 -21.96 -5.37 -48.87
N ARG A 137 -21.02 -6.08 -49.51
CA ARG A 137 -20.24 -5.61 -50.64
C ARG A 137 -21.09 -5.53 -51.90
N THR A 138 -21.72 -4.37 -52.14
CA THR A 138 -22.45 -4.09 -53.35
C THR A 138 -21.74 -2.99 -54.17
N TYR A 139 -22.07 -2.86 -55.47
CA TYR A 139 -21.58 -1.75 -56.27
C TYR A 139 -22.02 -0.38 -55.72
N PHE A 140 -23.21 -0.30 -55.17
CA PHE A 140 -23.74 0.92 -54.55
C PHE A 140 -22.94 1.31 -53.33
N GLU A 141 -22.64 0.36 -52.46
CA GLU A 141 -21.78 0.59 -51.29
C GLU A 141 -20.35 1.01 -51.67
N LYS A 142 -19.84 0.49 -52.82
CA LYS A 142 -18.54 0.93 -53.35
C LYS A 142 -18.53 2.39 -53.80
N ILE A 143 -19.61 2.88 -54.37
CA ILE A 143 -19.76 4.31 -54.74
C ILE A 143 -19.78 5.16 -53.45
N ILE A 144 -20.52 4.73 -52.44
CA ILE A 144 -20.54 5.42 -51.13
C ILE A 144 -19.15 5.45 -50.50
N GLU A 145 -18.41 4.32 -50.52
CA GLU A 145 -17.02 4.28 -50.04
C GLU A 145 -16.15 5.34 -50.75
N ILE A 146 -16.27 5.50 -52.05
CA ILE A 146 -15.51 6.49 -52.84
C ILE A 146 -15.86 7.91 -52.39
N ILE A 147 -17.15 8.25 -52.32
CA ILE A 147 -17.62 9.58 -51.90
C ILE A 147 -17.15 9.93 -50.50
N LEU A 148 -17.31 8.99 -49.56
CA LEU A 148 -16.87 9.19 -48.18
C LEU A 148 -15.34 9.24 -48.06
N ALA A 149 -14.61 8.48 -48.89
CA ALA A 149 -13.14 8.55 -48.92
C ALA A 149 -12.65 9.94 -49.33
N THR A 150 -13.26 10.55 -50.35
CA THR A 150 -12.92 11.95 -50.74
C THR A 150 -13.26 12.93 -49.61
N ARG A 151 -14.36 12.73 -48.91
CA ARG A 151 -14.74 13.58 -47.78
C ARG A 151 -13.78 13.41 -46.59
N LEU A 152 -13.30 12.19 -46.32
CA LEU A 152 -12.31 11.92 -45.26
C LEU A 152 -11.00 12.66 -45.55
N GLU A 153 -10.50 12.62 -46.77
CA GLU A 153 -9.29 13.34 -47.20
C GLU A 153 -9.38 14.87 -47.13
N LEU A 154 -10.60 15.43 -47.17
CA LEU A 154 -10.79 16.85 -46.95
C LEU A 154 -10.74 17.25 -45.45
N GLY A 155 -10.91 16.30 -44.57
CA GLY A 155 -10.99 16.56 -43.13
C GLY A 155 -9.80 16.08 -42.33
N TYR A 156 -9.04 15.13 -42.86
CA TYR A 156 -7.94 14.48 -42.19
C TYR A 156 -6.72 14.39 -43.09
N SER A 157 -5.54 14.52 -42.52
CA SER A 157 -4.26 14.31 -43.19
C SER A 157 -4.05 12.84 -43.55
N LYS A 158 -3.16 12.57 -44.49
CA LYS A 158 -2.77 11.21 -44.88
C LYS A 158 -2.23 10.40 -43.69
N ASN A 159 -1.52 11.04 -42.78
CA ASN A 159 -0.99 10.38 -41.57
C ASN A 159 -2.13 9.99 -40.62
N GLU A 160 -3.07 10.89 -40.32
CA GLU A 160 -4.25 10.58 -39.50
C GLU A 160 -5.11 9.46 -40.13
N ILE A 161 -5.28 9.42 -41.45
CA ILE A 161 -5.98 8.32 -42.14
C ILE A 161 -5.21 6.98 -41.93
N LEU A 162 -3.89 7.01 -42.00
CA LEU A 162 -3.08 5.84 -41.77
C LEU A 162 -3.12 5.39 -40.31
N GLU A 163 -3.16 6.31 -39.35
CA GLU A 163 -3.35 6.03 -37.93
C GLU A 163 -4.71 5.37 -37.66
N MET A 164 -5.79 5.89 -38.29
CA MET A 164 -7.10 5.26 -38.21
C MET A 164 -7.09 3.83 -38.80
N TYR A 165 -6.39 3.62 -39.92
CA TYR A 165 -6.23 2.29 -40.48
C TYR A 165 -5.47 1.36 -39.53
N ALA A 166 -4.30 1.81 -39.04
CA ALA A 166 -3.47 1.02 -38.14
C ALA A 166 -4.20 0.68 -36.82
N ALA A 167 -5.05 1.57 -36.30
CA ALA A 167 -5.81 1.35 -35.08
C ALA A 167 -6.98 0.36 -35.23
N HIS A 168 -7.57 0.25 -36.45
CA HIS A 168 -8.84 -0.47 -36.64
C HIS A 168 -8.77 -1.63 -37.66
N ALA A 169 -7.65 -1.84 -38.33
CA ALA A 169 -7.48 -2.97 -39.24
C ALA A 169 -7.53 -4.31 -38.48
N PRO A 170 -8.20 -5.34 -39.02
CA PRO A 170 -8.22 -6.67 -38.45
C PRO A 170 -6.94 -7.44 -38.81
N PHE A 171 -6.30 -8.06 -37.83
CA PHE A 171 -5.06 -8.84 -38.04
C PHE A 171 -5.25 -10.36 -37.87
N GLY A 172 -6.50 -10.82 -37.68
CA GLY A 172 -6.87 -12.23 -37.53
C GLY A 172 -7.44 -12.55 -36.14
N GLY A 173 -8.40 -13.51 -36.10
CA GLY A 173 -9.11 -13.80 -34.86
C GLY A 173 -9.83 -12.57 -34.31
N ASN A 174 -9.65 -12.32 -33.02
CA ASN A 174 -10.18 -11.14 -32.30
C ASN A 174 -9.13 -10.02 -32.12
N VAL A 175 -8.07 -9.99 -32.91
CA VAL A 175 -6.98 -9.00 -32.85
C VAL A 175 -7.28 -7.86 -33.82
N VAL A 176 -7.44 -6.66 -33.29
CA VAL A 176 -7.72 -5.41 -34.03
C VAL A 176 -6.67 -4.35 -33.67
N GLY A 177 -6.08 -3.74 -34.69
CA GLY A 177 -5.06 -2.71 -34.56
C GLY A 177 -3.64 -3.23 -34.51
N LEU A 178 -2.74 -2.40 -35.05
CA LEU A 178 -1.32 -2.69 -35.25
C LEU A 178 -0.62 -2.99 -33.90
N GLU A 179 -0.85 -2.15 -32.91
CA GLU A 179 -0.19 -2.29 -31.60
C GLU A 179 -0.56 -3.61 -30.92
N MET A 180 -1.83 -3.94 -30.96
CA MET A 180 -2.30 -5.21 -30.43
C MET A 180 -1.74 -6.40 -31.20
N ALA A 181 -1.68 -6.31 -32.53
CA ALA A 181 -1.11 -7.35 -33.38
C ALA A 181 0.38 -7.54 -33.13
N SER A 182 1.13 -6.46 -32.91
CA SER A 182 2.54 -6.49 -32.54
C SER A 182 2.76 -7.29 -31.24
N TRP A 183 2.03 -6.97 -30.19
CA TRP A 183 2.11 -7.69 -28.92
C TRP A 183 1.67 -9.16 -29.03
N ARG A 184 0.56 -9.43 -29.74
CA ARG A 184 0.03 -10.81 -29.86
C ARG A 184 0.87 -11.72 -30.74
N TYR A 185 1.57 -11.20 -31.75
CA TYR A 185 2.29 -12.02 -32.68
C TYR A 185 3.81 -11.98 -32.52
N PHE A 186 4.35 -10.94 -31.92
CA PHE A 186 5.80 -10.76 -31.76
C PHE A 186 6.23 -10.45 -30.31
N GLY A 187 5.31 -10.10 -29.40
CA GLY A 187 5.62 -9.82 -28.00
C GLY A 187 6.37 -8.51 -27.76
N VAL A 188 6.35 -7.59 -28.74
CA VAL A 188 7.04 -6.30 -28.68
C VAL A 188 6.14 -5.14 -29.05
N GLN A 189 6.55 -3.92 -28.70
CA GLN A 189 5.88 -2.68 -29.13
C GLN A 189 5.99 -2.52 -30.65
N SER A 190 5.00 -1.88 -31.29
CA SER A 190 4.96 -1.73 -32.74
C SER A 190 6.12 -0.92 -33.34
N ASN A 191 6.75 -0.03 -32.57
CA ASN A 191 7.93 0.74 -32.98
C ASN A 191 9.23 -0.09 -32.98
N GLN A 192 9.25 -1.24 -32.29
CA GLN A 192 10.39 -2.16 -32.19
C GLN A 192 10.39 -3.21 -33.31
N LEU A 193 9.30 -3.35 -34.07
CA LEU A 193 9.15 -4.34 -35.12
C LEU A 193 10.32 -4.29 -36.15
N SER A 194 10.79 -5.46 -36.57
CA SER A 194 11.70 -5.59 -37.67
C SER A 194 11.00 -5.27 -39.02
N TRP A 195 11.76 -5.23 -40.12
CA TRP A 195 11.19 -5.13 -41.48
C TRP A 195 10.36 -6.36 -41.83
N ALA A 196 10.82 -7.56 -41.47
CA ALA A 196 10.09 -8.80 -41.70
C ALA A 196 8.78 -8.85 -40.92
N GLU A 197 8.80 -8.52 -39.66
CA GLU A 197 7.62 -8.45 -38.76
C GLU A 197 6.63 -7.40 -39.25
N SER A 198 7.10 -6.20 -39.62
CA SER A 198 6.28 -5.12 -40.20
C SER A 198 5.64 -5.58 -41.54
N ALA A 199 6.36 -6.31 -42.36
CA ALA A 199 5.83 -6.86 -43.61
C ALA A 199 4.79 -7.96 -43.35
N VAL A 200 5.00 -8.83 -42.35
CA VAL A 200 3.98 -9.81 -41.93
C VAL A 200 2.70 -9.09 -41.56
N LEU A 201 2.78 -8.09 -40.66
CA LEU A 201 1.59 -7.35 -40.22
C LEU A 201 0.92 -6.58 -41.37
N ALA A 202 1.69 -6.06 -42.33
CA ALA A 202 1.11 -5.35 -43.47
C ALA A 202 0.29 -6.26 -44.42
N VAL A 203 0.61 -7.55 -44.50
CA VAL A 203 -0.09 -8.49 -45.39
C VAL A 203 -1.28 -9.19 -44.79
N LEU A 204 -1.40 -9.21 -43.44
CA LEU A 204 -2.48 -9.89 -42.69
C LEU A 204 -3.88 -9.30 -42.93
N PRO A 205 -4.11 -7.97 -42.93
CA PRO A 205 -5.44 -7.39 -43.09
C PRO A 205 -6.11 -7.70 -44.43
N ASN A 206 -5.31 -8.09 -45.44
CA ASN A 206 -5.83 -8.45 -46.79
C ASN A 206 -6.71 -9.71 -46.79
N ALA A 207 -6.46 -10.68 -45.86
CA ALA A 207 -7.20 -11.91 -45.78
C ALA A 207 -7.18 -12.47 -44.34
N PRO A 208 -7.68 -11.74 -43.31
CA PRO A 208 -7.46 -12.04 -41.90
C PRO A 208 -8.14 -13.33 -41.42
N SER A 209 -9.13 -13.83 -42.12
CA SER A 209 -9.79 -15.13 -41.82
C SER A 209 -9.07 -16.34 -42.39
N LEU A 210 -8.27 -16.12 -43.42
CA LEU A 210 -7.59 -17.18 -44.19
C LEU A 210 -6.12 -17.34 -43.83
N ILE A 211 -5.44 -16.25 -43.50
CA ILE A 211 -4.01 -16.18 -43.24
C ILE A 211 -3.74 -15.40 -41.99
N TYR A 212 -3.25 -16.08 -40.97
CA TYR A 212 -2.77 -15.48 -39.73
C TYR A 212 -1.71 -16.40 -39.10
N PRO A 213 -0.92 -15.93 -38.12
CA PRO A 213 0.08 -16.78 -37.45
C PRO A 213 -0.52 -18.09 -36.96
N GLY A 214 0.07 -19.22 -37.38
CA GLY A 214 -0.46 -20.58 -37.11
C GLY A 214 -1.37 -21.14 -38.21
N LYS A 215 -1.79 -20.32 -39.22
CA LYS A 215 -2.65 -20.80 -40.31
C LYS A 215 -2.16 -20.36 -41.67
N ASN A 216 -2.03 -21.31 -42.61
CA ASN A 216 -1.56 -21.07 -43.99
C ASN A 216 -0.19 -20.36 -44.04
N GLN A 217 0.78 -20.80 -43.27
CA GLN A 217 2.10 -20.21 -43.08
C GLN A 217 2.86 -20.04 -44.41
N ILE A 218 2.78 -21.04 -45.31
CA ILE A 218 3.44 -20.99 -46.64
C ILE A 218 2.95 -19.80 -47.47
N LYS A 219 1.65 -19.53 -47.45
CA LYS A 219 1.06 -18.36 -48.17
C LYS A 219 1.46 -17.04 -47.50
N LEU A 220 1.55 -17.01 -46.16
CA LEU A 220 2.02 -15.86 -45.40
C LEU A 220 3.46 -15.54 -45.73
N LEU A 221 4.34 -16.55 -45.72
CA LEU A 221 5.75 -16.44 -46.08
C LEU A 221 5.92 -15.88 -47.50
N SER A 222 5.22 -16.46 -48.49
CA SER A 222 5.28 -16.00 -49.85
C SER A 222 4.84 -14.55 -50.05
N LYS A 223 3.76 -14.13 -49.36
CA LYS A 223 3.31 -12.73 -49.41
C LYS A 223 4.32 -11.78 -48.76
N ARG A 224 4.87 -12.14 -47.57
CA ARG A 224 5.88 -11.37 -46.86
C ARG A 224 7.11 -11.17 -47.73
N ASN A 225 7.68 -12.26 -48.24
CA ASN A 225 8.91 -12.22 -49.02
C ASN A 225 8.72 -11.44 -50.34
N ARG A 226 7.55 -11.54 -50.99
CA ARG A 226 7.22 -10.70 -52.14
C ARG A 226 7.17 -9.21 -51.82
N LEU A 227 6.63 -8.85 -50.66
CA LEU A 227 6.61 -7.45 -50.21
C LEU A 227 8.01 -6.96 -49.89
N LEU A 228 8.84 -7.74 -49.21
CA LEU A 228 10.22 -7.40 -48.91
C LEU A 228 11.05 -7.22 -50.15
N LEU A 229 10.88 -8.09 -51.16
CA LEU A 229 11.52 -7.95 -52.47
C LEU A 229 11.11 -6.63 -53.15
N LYS A 230 9.82 -6.28 -53.12
CA LYS A 230 9.34 -5.01 -53.66
C LYS A 230 9.97 -3.82 -52.97
N LEU A 231 10.03 -3.82 -51.60
CA LEU A 231 10.67 -2.76 -50.84
C LEU A 231 12.17 -2.61 -51.18
N HIS A 232 12.85 -3.71 -51.45
CA HIS A 232 14.24 -3.69 -51.91
C HIS A 232 14.36 -3.11 -53.33
N GLN A 233 13.52 -3.54 -54.25
CA GLN A 233 13.51 -3.01 -55.64
C GLN A 233 13.22 -1.51 -55.73
N GLU A 234 12.37 -1.00 -54.83
CA GLU A 234 12.03 0.42 -54.70
C GLU A 234 13.08 1.22 -53.88
N GLY A 235 14.16 0.60 -53.43
CA GLY A 235 15.23 1.27 -52.68
C GLY A 235 14.85 1.71 -51.24
N ILE A 236 13.79 1.14 -50.69
CA ILE A 236 13.33 1.43 -49.32
C ILE A 236 14.20 0.71 -48.26
N ILE A 237 14.65 -0.51 -48.63
CA ILE A 237 15.59 -1.31 -47.82
C ILE A 237 16.78 -1.71 -48.70
N ASP A 238 17.94 -1.76 -48.10
CA ASP A 238 19.15 -2.22 -48.79
C ASP A 238 19.18 -3.75 -48.98
N LYS A 239 20.18 -4.25 -49.70
CA LYS A 239 20.32 -5.67 -49.99
C LYS A 239 20.53 -6.49 -48.73
N GLN A 240 21.36 -6.01 -47.80
CA GLN A 240 21.65 -6.71 -46.53
C GLN A 240 20.40 -6.82 -45.64
N THR A 241 19.66 -5.74 -45.50
CA THR A 241 18.39 -5.72 -44.77
C THR A 241 17.37 -6.67 -45.38
N TYR A 242 17.31 -6.74 -46.72
CA TYR A 242 16.43 -7.68 -47.41
C TYR A 242 16.81 -9.12 -47.14
N GLU A 243 18.09 -9.48 -47.29
CA GLU A 243 18.61 -10.84 -47.09
C GLU A 243 18.37 -11.31 -45.64
N LEU A 244 18.64 -10.47 -44.65
CA LEU A 244 18.36 -10.78 -43.23
C LEU A 244 16.86 -10.94 -42.97
N SER A 245 16.03 -10.07 -43.55
CA SER A 245 14.59 -10.08 -43.32
C SER A 245 13.87 -11.31 -43.88
N ILE A 246 14.35 -11.90 -44.98
CA ILE A 246 13.74 -13.12 -45.51
C ILE A 246 14.06 -14.36 -44.69
N GLU A 247 15.18 -14.37 -43.94
CA GLU A 247 15.58 -15.46 -43.06
C GLU A 247 14.83 -15.44 -41.71
N GLU A 248 14.25 -14.29 -41.31
CA GLU A 248 13.49 -14.21 -40.07
C GLU A 248 12.28 -15.18 -40.07
N PRO A 249 12.08 -15.96 -39.02
CA PRO A 249 10.97 -16.91 -38.93
C PRO A 249 9.61 -16.20 -38.82
N LEU A 250 8.55 -16.89 -39.24
CA LEU A 250 7.18 -16.43 -38.99
C LEU A 250 6.74 -16.81 -37.60
N PRO A 251 5.90 -15.99 -36.94
CA PRO A 251 5.28 -16.34 -35.68
C PRO A 251 4.34 -17.54 -35.87
N GLN A 252 4.40 -18.52 -34.94
CA GLN A 252 3.64 -19.77 -35.08
C GLN A 252 2.28 -19.67 -34.36
N LYS A 253 2.23 -19.07 -33.19
CA LYS A 253 1.02 -18.90 -32.38
C LYS A 253 1.02 -17.52 -31.72
N PRO A 254 -0.14 -16.98 -31.37
CA PRO A 254 -0.20 -15.75 -30.62
C PRO A 254 0.47 -15.88 -29.25
N TYR A 255 1.25 -14.87 -28.84
CA TYR A 255 1.79 -14.76 -27.48
C TYR A 255 0.69 -14.38 -26.49
N ASP A 256 0.81 -14.84 -25.25
CA ASP A 256 0.01 -14.30 -24.17
C ASP A 256 0.51 -12.89 -23.79
N LEU A 257 -0.42 -12.01 -23.49
CA LEU A 257 -0.06 -10.67 -23.06
C LEU A 257 0.62 -10.71 -21.68
N PRO A 258 1.58 -9.81 -21.45
CA PRO A 258 2.17 -9.66 -20.12
C PRO A 258 1.11 -9.45 -19.03
N GLN A 259 1.30 -10.10 -17.89
CA GLN A 259 0.49 -9.91 -16.67
C GLN A 259 1.42 -9.54 -15.52
N ILE A 260 2.05 -8.38 -15.64
CA ILE A 260 3.07 -7.91 -14.69
C ILE A 260 2.43 -7.30 -13.42
N ALA A 261 1.30 -6.59 -13.59
CA ALA A 261 0.55 -5.99 -12.49
C ALA A 261 -0.98 -6.18 -12.67
N PRO A 262 -1.48 -7.44 -12.58
CA PRO A 262 -2.87 -7.76 -12.93
C PRO A 262 -3.91 -7.06 -12.05
N HIS A 263 -3.66 -6.90 -10.75
CA HIS A 263 -4.59 -6.23 -9.82
C HIS A 263 -4.62 -4.71 -10.06
N LEU A 264 -3.47 -4.10 -10.39
CA LEU A 264 -3.45 -2.69 -10.80
C LEU A 264 -4.22 -2.50 -12.11
N LEU A 265 -4.13 -3.45 -13.05
CA LEU A 265 -4.94 -3.44 -14.26
C LEU A 265 -6.45 -3.51 -13.94
N GLN A 266 -6.86 -4.36 -13.01
CA GLN A 266 -8.26 -4.43 -12.58
C GLN A 266 -8.72 -3.11 -11.94
N ARG A 267 -7.88 -2.50 -11.10
CA ARG A 267 -8.14 -1.19 -10.48
C ARG A 267 -8.26 -0.09 -11.54
N ALA A 268 -7.36 -0.04 -12.50
CA ALA A 268 -7.41 0.90 -13.63
C ALA A 268 -8.65 0.67 -14.51
N ALA A 269 -8.97 -0.59 -14.83
CA ALA A 269 -10.13 -0.93 -15.64
C ALA A 269 -11.47 -0.58 -14.98
N LYS A 270 -11.55 -0.57 -13.65
CA LYS A 270 -12.73 -0.12 -12.91
C LYS A 270 -12.95 1.38 -13.02
N ASN A 271 -11.89 2.17 -13.07
CA ASN A 271 -11.94 3.63 -13.04
C ASN A 271 -11.86 4.25 -14.43
N GLU A 272 -11.17 3.62 -15.38
CA GLU A 272 -10.80 4.16 -16.69
C GLU A 272 -10.88 3.07 -17.78
N GLU A 273 -12.06 2.46 -17.89
CA GLU A 273 -12.26 1.40 -18.87
C GLU A 273 -12.04 1.88 -20.32
N GLY A 274 -11.34 1.06 -21.10
CA GLY A 274 -11.10 1.33 -22.52
C GLY A 274 -10.06 2.41 -22.79
N THR A 275 -9.24 2.78 -21.81
CA THR A 275 -8.18 3.77 -21.96
C THR A 275 -6.78 3.15 -21.86
N ARG A 276 -5.77 3.92 -22.28
CA ARG A 276 -4.35 3.64 -22.06
C ARG A 276 -3.88 4.45 -20.86
N VAL A 277 -3.56 3.78 -19.77
CA VAL A 277 -3.09 4.41 -18.53
C VAL A 277 -1.58 4.27 -18.43
N LYS A 278 -0.88 5.38 -18.57
CA LYS A 278 0.56 5.47 -18.25
C LYS A 278 0.72 5.56 -16.75
N THR A 279 1.36 4.54 -16.16
CA THR A 279 1.51 4.45 -14.71
C THR A 279 2.85 4.97 -14.23
N THR A 280 2.99 5.12 -12.91
CA THR A 280 4.25 5.45 -12.23
C THR A 280 5.08 4.22 -11.87
N ILE A 281 4.61 3.03 -12.23
CA ILE A 281 5.27 1.75 -11.94
C ILE A 281 6.62 1.68 -12.65
N ASP A 282 7.67 1.37 -11.91
CA ASP A 282 8.99 1.05 -12.43
C ASP A 282 9.00 -0.41 -12.91
N TYR A 283 9.20 -0.63 -14.20
CA TYR A 283 9.13 -1.96 -14.80
C TYR A 283 10.12 -2.95 -14.21
N ALA A 284 11.36 -2.51 -14.02
CA ALA A 284 12.43 -3.35 -13.49
C ALA A 284 12.18 -3.71 -12.02
N LEU A 285 11.80 -2.72 -11.20
CA LEU A 285 11.46 -2.93 -9.80
C LEU A 285 10.24 -3.86 -9.67
N GLN A 286 9.18 -3.63 -10.45
CA GLN A 286 7.96 -4.46 -10.42
C GLN A 286 8.28 -5.93 -10.70
N ASN A 287 9.11 -6.21 -11.71
CA ASN A 287 9.51 -7.58 -12.03
C ASN A 287 10.30 -8.24 -10.90
N ARG A 288 11.22 -7.51 -10.26
CA ARG A 288 11.99 -8.02 -9.12
C ARG A 288 11.10 -8.27 -7.91
N VAL A 289 10.17 -7.37 -7.62
CA VAL A 289 9.19 -7.53 -6.53
C VAL A 289 8.25 -8.71 -6.80
N ASN A 290 7.84 -8.93 -8.06
CA ASN A 290 7.07 -10.12 -8.46
C ASN A 290 7.87 -11.43 -8.24
N GLN A 291 9.19 -11.42 -8.46
CA GLN A 291 10.06 -12.58 -8.17
C GLN A 291 10.12 -12.86 -6.66
N ILE A 292 10.27 -11.82 -5.83
CA ILE A 292 10.21 -11.95 -4.36
C ILE A 292 8.83 -12.51 -3.94
N ALA A 293 7.74 -11.97 -4.45
CA ALA A 293 6.39 -12.46 -4.15
C ALA A 293 6.21 -13.95 -4.50
N ARG A 294 6.72 -14.37 -5.67
CA ARG A 294 6.69 -15.77 -6.11
C ARG A 294 7.54 -16.68 -5.21
N TYR A 295 8.72 -16.21 -4.82
CA TYR A 295 9.62 -16.94 -3.94
C TYR A 295 8.95 -17.23 -2.60
N TYR A 296 8.43 -16.22 -1.92
CA TYR A 296 7.76 -16.37 -0.63
C TYR A 296 6.44 -17.12 -0.72
N TYR A 297 5.66 -16.94 -1.78
CA TYR A 297 4.49 -17.77 -2.03
C TYR A 297 4.83 -19.26 -2.07
N ASN A 298 5.92 -19.65 -2.78
CA ASN A 298 6.34 -21.04 -2.86
C ASN A 298 6.79 -21.62 -1.52
N GLN A 299 7.31 -20.79 -0.62
CA GLN A 299 7.65 -21.20 0.75
C GLN A 299 6.38 -21.32 1.63
N TYR A 300 5.54 -20.30 1.60
CA TYR A 300 4.42 -20.21 2.55
C TYR A 300 3.25 -21.12 2.22
N LYS A 301 3.04 -21.48 0.95
CA LYS A 301 2.01 -22.43 0.57
C LYS A 301 2.17 -23.82 1.20
N GLN A 302 3.36 -24.18 1.64
CA GLN A 302 3.62 -25.44 2.37
C GLN A 302 2.97 -25.42 3.76
N ASN A 303 2.73 -24.24 4.33
CA ASN A 303 2.05 -24.00 5.59
C ASN A 303 0.61 -23.49 5.38
N GLU A 304 0.02 -23.77 4.20
CA GLU A 304 -1.33 -23.33 3.85
C GLU A 304 -1.55 -21.83 3.96
N VAL A 305 -0.52 -21.01 3.64
CA VAL A 305 -0.60 -19.55 3.52
C VAL A 305 -0.42 -19.20 2.06
N HIS A 306 -1.47 -18.68 1.43
CA HIS A 306 -1.59 -18.61 -0.03
C HIS A 306 -1.54 -17.20 -0.60
N ASN A 307 -1.76 -16.17 0.20
CA ASN A 307 -1.87 -14.81 -0.32
C ASN A 307 -0.85 -13.86 0.32
N LEU A 308 -0.32 -12.96 -0.48
CA LEU A 308 0.52 -11.85 -0.02
C LEU A 308 0.36 -10.65 -0.94
N ALA A 309 0.53 -9.46 -0.40
CA ALA A 309 0.52 -8.21 -1.14
C ALA A 309 1.72 -7.34 -0.78
N ILE A 310 2.24 -6.62 -1.78
CA ILE A 310 3.41 -5.74 -1.62
C ILE A 310 3.13 -4.42 -2.33
N LEU A 311 3.37 -3.30 -1.64
CA LEU A 311 3.21 -1.95 -2.17
C LEU A 311 4.48 -1.14 -1.90
N VAL A 312 5.05 -0.53 -2.94
CA VAL A 312 6.24 0.32 -2.84
C VAL A 312 5.90 1.73 -3.31
N ILE A 313 6.25 2.73 -2.50
CA ILE A 313 5.87 4.12 -2.70
C ILE A 313 7.10 5.03 -2.59
N ASP A 314 7.19 6.02 -3.45
CA ASP A 314 8.09 7.15 -3.33
C ASP A 314 7.47 8.23 -2.42
N VAL A 315 8.12 8.53 -1.32
CA VAL A 315 7.65 9.49 -0.30
C VAL A 315 7.47 10.90 -0.87
N GLN A 316 8.35 11.35 -1.75
CA GLN A 316 8.34 12.72 -2.24
C GLN A 316 7.20 12.99 -3.21
N SER A 317 6.99 12.08 -4.15
CA SER A 317 5.98 12.22 -5.22
C SER A 317 4.63 11.59 -4.88
N ARG A 318 4.55 10.73 -3.85
CA ARG A 318 3.41 9.82 -3.56
C ARG A 318 3.16 8.81 -4.67
N ASN A 319 4.09 8.62 -5.58
CA ASN A 319 3.96 7.69 -6.68
C ASN A 319 4.12 6.25 -6.21
N VAL A 320 3.22 5.39 -6.68
CA VAL A 320 3.33 3.94 -6.53
C VAL A 320 4.38 3.44 -7.52
N MET A 321 5.47 2.87 -7.00
CA MET A 321 6.59 2.36 -7.80
C MET A 321 6.45 0.88 -8.13
N SER A 322 5.80 0.11 -7.25
CA SER A 322 5.49 -1.31 -7.47
C SER A 322 4.19 -1.69 -6.78
N TYR A 323 3.41 -2.56 -7.43
CA TYR A 323 2.07 -2.97 -7.02
C TYR A 323 1.88 -4.47 -7.22
N VAL A 324 1.99 -5.25 -6.16
CA VAL A 324 1.66 -6.67 -6.13
C VAL A 324 0.40 -6.84 -5.30
N GLY A 325 -0.76 -6.91 -5.97
CA GLY A 325 -2.06 -6.96 -5.27
C GLY A 325 -2.36 -8.32 -4.64
N ASN A 326 -1.76 -9.38 -5.15
CA ASN A 326 -1.84 -10.71 -4.57
C ASN A 326 -0.66 -11.57 -5.05
N SER A 327 -0.43 -12.69 -4.38
CA SER A 327 0.50 -13.75 -4.81
C SER A 327 0.02 -14.42 -6.10
N PRO A 328 0.90 -15.17 -6.81
CA PRO A 328 0.50 -16.00 -7.96
C PRO A 328 -0.20 -17.29 -7.51
N ALA A 329 -1.18 -17.19 -6.61
CA ALA A 329 -2.02 -18.29 -6.16
C ALA A 329 -2.90 -18.84 -7.29
N ASP A 330 -3.58 -19.94 -7.05
CA ASP A 330 -4.59 -20.50 -7.96
C ASP A 330 -6.00 -19.90 -7.71
N ALA A 331 -6.97 -20.35 -8.48
CA ALA A 331 -8.36 -19.85 -8.38
C ALA A 331 -9.01 -20.21 -7.05
N ASP A 332 -8.67 -21.36 -6.47
CA ASP A 332 -9.26 -21.85 -5.21
C ASP A 332 -8.80 -20.98 -4.01
N HIS A 333 -7.66 -20.31 -4.16
CA HIS A 333 -7.08 -19.40 -3.16
C HIS A 333 -7.30 -17.92 -3.47
N GLN A 334 -8.38 -17.58 -4.17
CA GLN A 334 -8.86 -16.21 -4.40
C GLN A 334 -7.79 -15.27 -5.00
N LYS A 335 -7.05 -15.75 -6.00
CA LYS A 335 -5.97 -15.02 -6.67
C LYS A 335 -6.37 -13.65 -7.22
N ASP A 336 -7.65 -13.46 -7.56
CA ASP A 336 -8.16 -12.24 -8.20
C ASP A 336 -8.54 -11.14 -7.20
N VAL A 337 -8.46 -11.42 -5.89
CA VAL A 337 -8.70 -10.40 -4.85
C VAL A 337 -7.51 -9.46 -4.75
N ASP A 338 -7.76 -8.16 -4.92
CA ASP A 338 -6.78 -7.11 -4.67
C ASP A 338 -6.65 -6.85 -3.16
N ILE A 339 -5.67 -7.48 -2.53
CA ILE A 339 -5.42 -7.39 -1.09
C ILE A 339 -4.96 -5.99 -0.68
N ILE A 340 -4.34 -5.22 -1.59
CA ILE A 340 -3.89 -3.86 -1.27
C ILE A 340 -5.06 -2.96 -0.86
N ASP A 341 -6.24 -3.18 -1.44
CA ASP A 341 -7.45 -2.39 -1.12
C ASP A 341 -8.43 -3.13 -0.19
N ALA A 342 -8.20 -4.42 0.08
CA ALA A 342 -9.06 -5.23 0.93
C ALA A 342 -8.88 -4.85 2.42
N PRO A 343 -10.00 -4.64 3.17
CA PRO A 343 -9.92 -4.40 4.60
C PRO A 343 -9.47 -5.65 5.35
N ARG A 344 -8.52 -5.48 6.28
CA ARG A 344 -7.95 -6.53 7.11
C ARG A 344 -7.71 -6.02 8.52
N SER A 345 -7.77 -6.90 9.53
CA SER A 345 -7.47 -6.52 10.91
C SER A 345 -6.07 -5.93 11.04
N THR A 346 -5.98 -4.76 11.67
CA THR A 346 -4.73 -4.00 11.78
C THR A 346 -3.72 -4.64 12.74
N GLY A 347 -4.15 -5.52 13.65
CA GLY A 347 -3.29 -5.99 14.72
C GLY A 347 -2.64 -4.81 15.46
N SER A 348 -1.32 -4.82 15.55
CA SER A 348 -0.51 -3.79 16.25
C SER A 348 -0.04 -2.63 15.37
N ILE A 349 -0.51 -2.53 14.12
CA ILE A 349 -0.01 -1.53 13.15
C ILE A 349 -0.40 -0.08 13.53
N LEU A 350 -1.43 0.11 14.35
CA LEU A 350 -1.87 1.44 14.79
C LEU A 350 -1.08 1.98 16.00
N LYS A 351 -0.29 1.15 16.71
CA LYS A 351 0.47 1.57 17.90
C LYS A 351 1.41 2.77 17.67
N PRO A 352 2.14 2.89 16.54
CA PRO A 352 2.95 4.07 16.26
C PRO A 352 2.14 5.37 16.15
N LEU A 353 0.90 5.30 15.65
CA LEU A 353 0.03 6.47 15.52
C LEU A 353 -0.44 6.95 16.89
N LEU A 354 -0.77 6.03 17.82
CA LEU A 354 -1.09 6.37 19.20
C LEU A 354 0.11 6.99 19.91
N TYR A 355 1.27 6.34 19.83
CA TYR A 355 2.50 6.83 20.44
C TYR A 355 2.87 8.24 19.93
N GLY A 356 2.81 8.44 18.60
CA GLY A 356 3.07 9.74 17.98
C GLY A 356 2.07 10.82 18.41
N ALA A 357 0.78 10.49 18.52
CA ALA A 357 -0.25 11.41 18.97
C ALA A 357 -0.05 11.84 20.44
N MET A 358 0.27 10.88 21.33
CA MET A 358 0.54 11.18 22.73
C MET A 358 1.81 12.03 22.91
N LEU A 359 2.88 11.77 22.13
CA LEU A 359 4.07 12.62 22.12
C LEU A 359 3.75 14.04 21.65
N ASP A 360 2.98 14.16 20.58
CA ASP A 360 2.63 15.42 19.95
C ASP A 360 1.73 16.32 20.84
N ASP A 361 0.90 15.68 21.66
CA ASP A 361 0.06 16.36 22.65
C ASP A 361 0.78 16.64 23.98
N GLY A 362 1.99 16.10 24.17
CA GLY A 362 2.77 16.28 25.39
C GLY A 362 2.26 15.45 26.56
N GLU A 363 1.47 14.42 26.33
CA GLU A 363 0.98 13.51 27.37
C GLU A 363 2.00 12.40 27.70
N LEU A 364 2.96 12.18 26.80
CA LEU A 364 3.99 11.16 26.87
C LEU A 364 5.34 11.73 26.50
N LEU A 365 6.41 11.25 27.15
CA LEU A 365 7.79 11.44 26.72
C LEU A 365 8.37 10.09 26.26
N PRO A 366 9.42 10.08 25.41
CA PRO A 366 9.94 8.84 24.82
C PRO A 366 10.35 7.79 25.88
N ASN A 367 10.94 8.22 26.98
CA ASN A 367 11.43 7.33 28.05
C ASN A 367 10.45 7.16 29.22
N THR A 368 9.25 7.75 29.15
CA THR A 368 8.25 7.61 30.23
C THR A 368 7.98 6.13 30.49
N LEU A 369 8.13 5.70 31.74
CA LEU A 369 7.79 4.34 32.18
C LEU A 369 6.29 4.11 32.10
N ILE A 370 5.90 3.09 31.37
CA ILE A 370 4.52 2.59 31.28
C ILE A 370 4.46 1.24 32.02
N ALA A 371 3.39 1.02 32.77
CA ALA A 371 3.19 -0.23 33.45
C ALA A 371 3.04 -1.41 32.45
N ASP A 372 3.73 -2.51 32.75
CA ASP A 372 3.62 -3.78 32.04
C ASP A 372 3.37 -4.90 33.06
N ILE A 373 2.16 -4.96 33.56
CA ILE A 373 1.72 -5.84 34.63
C ILE A 373 0.39 -6.50 34.24
N PRO A 374 0.02 -7.65 34.87
CA PRO A 374 -1.30 -8.22 34.65
C PRO A 374 -2.39 -7.18 34.88
N THR A 375 -3.22 -6.99 33.87
CA THR A 375 -4.19 -5.88 33.84
C THR A 375 -5.57 -6.39 33.44
N GLN A 376 -6.61 -5.94 34.12
CA GLN A 376 -8.00 -6.20 33.78
C GLN A 376 -8.77 -4.87 33.81
N ILE A 377 -9.43 -4.54 32.71
CA ILE A 377 -10.17 -3.29 32.54
C ILE A 377 -11.58 -3.64 32.07
N SER A 378 -12.58 -3.44 32.93
CA SER A 378 -14.01 -3.70 32.62
C SER A 378 -14.26 -5.08 31.98
N GLY A 379 -13.60 -6.12 32.50
CA GLY A 379 -13.71 -7.49 31.99
C GLY A 379 -12.76 -7.85 30.85
N TYR A 380 -12.08 -6.87 30.26
CA TYR A 380 -11.07 -7.09 29.24
C TYR A 380 -9.69 -7.33 29.88
N THR A 381 -9.03 -8.44 29.52
CA THR A 381 -7.75 -8.85 30.08
C THR A 381 -6.70 -8.97 28.95
N PRO A 382 -6.03 -7.87 28.57
CA PRO A 382 -4.98 -7.92 27.56
C PRO A 382 -3.79 -8.74 28.01
N GLN A 383 -3.16 -9.45 27.08
CA GLN A 383 -1.95 -10.23 27.32
C GLN A 383 -0.86 -9.82 26.33
N ASN A 384 0.40 -9.83 26.78
CA ASN A 384 1.54 -9.74 25.88
C ASN A 384 1.68 -11.04 25.08
N PHE A 385 2.25 -10.95 23.89
CA PHE A 385 2.38 -12.11 22.98
C PHE A 385 3.20 -13.25 23.60
N ASN A 386 4.25 -12.90 24.37
CA ASN A 386 5.12 -13.84 25.09
C ASN A 386 4.62 -14.25 26.47
N LEU A 387 3.44 -13.77 26.90
CA LEU A 387 2.82 -14.04 28.19
C LEU A 387 3.68 -13.63 29.41
N THR A 388 4.67 -12.76 29.23
CA THR A 388 5.56 -12.24 30.29
C THR A 388 5.25 -10.77 30.60
N PHE A 389 5.73 -10.28 31.74
CA PHE A 389 5.55 -8.92 32.22
C PHE A 389 6.88 -8.37 32.71
N ASP A 390 7.19 -7.13 32.36
CA ASP A 390 8.43 -6.44 32.76
C ASP A 390 8.23 -5.52 33.98
N GLY A 391 7.00 -5.40 34.51
CA GLY A 391 6.64 -4.47 35.57
C GLY A 391 6.48 -3.03 35.06
N ALA A 392 7.52 -2.46 34.52
CA ALA A 392 7.51 -1.14 33.91
C ALA A 392 8.49 -1.09 32.73
N VAL A 393 8.12 -0.43 31.65
CA VAL A 393 8.92 -0.36 30.42
C VAL A 393 8.89 1.06 29.85
N PRO A 394 10.02 1.61 29.36
CA PRO A 394 10.02 2.88 28.65
C PRO A 394 9.11 2.84 27.42
N ALA A 395 8.35 3.91 27.19
CA ALA A 395 7.33 3.96 26.12
C ALA A 395 7.88 3.62 24.73
N HIS A 396 9.09 4.12 24.37
CA HIS A 396 9.75 3.77 23.10
C HIS A 396 10.04 2.26 23.01
N ARG A 397 10.42 1.61 24.13
CA ARG A 397 10.66 0.17 24.19
C ARG A 397 9.36 -0.63 24.13
N ALA A 398 8.29 -0.13 24.75
CA ALA A 398 6.96 -0.72 24.63
C ALA A 398 6.50 -0.75 23.17
N LEU A 399 6.76 0.34 22.40
CA LEU A 399 6.47 0.42 20.97
C LEU A 399 7.37 -0.52 20.16
N SER A 400 8.68 -0.49 20.37
CA SER A 400 9.63 -1.29 19.58
C SER A 400 9.43 -2.80 19.78
N ARG A 401 9.07 -3.22 21.00
CA ARG A 401 8.73 -4.61 21.34
C ARG A 401 7.26 -4.95 21.06
N SER A 402 6.49 -3.98 20.63
CA SER A 402 5.04 -4.13 20.34
C SER A 402 4.21 -4.69 21.49
N LEU A 403 4.56 -4.35 22.76
CA LEU A 403 3.85 -4.84 23.93
C LEU A 403 2.37 -4.43 23.90
N ASN A 404 1.50 -5.35 24.32
CA ASN A 404 0.05 -5.14 24.23
C ASN A 404 -0.48 -4.37 25.45
N ILE A 405 -0.06 -4.74 26.66
CA ILE A 405 -0.53 -4.13 27.89
C ILE A 405 -0.15 -2.65 27.96
N PRO A 406 1.10 -2.24 27.75
CA PRO A 406 1.45 -0.83 27.70
C PRO A 406 0.67 -0.05 26.65
N ALA A 407 0.43 -0.64 25.48
CA ALA A 407 -0.35 0.01 24.42
C ALA A 407 -1.82 0.24 24.81
N VAL A 408 -2.44 -0.73 25.49
CA VAL A 408 -3.81 -0.61 26.01
C VAL A 408 -3.89 0.47 27.09
N LEU A 409 -2.92 0.50 28.00
CA LEU A 409 -2.86 1.52 29.05
C LEU A 409 -2.63 2.92 28.48
N MET A 410 -1.74 3.06 27.48
CA MET A 410 -1.57 4.32 26.76
C MET A 410 -2.86 4.76 26.07
N LEU A 411 -3.61 3.83 25.44
CA LEU A 411 -4.90 4.17 24.82
C LEU A 411 -5.95 4.58 25.87
N GLN A 412 -5.96 3.91 27.03
CA GLN A 412 -6.85 4.27 28.12
C GLN A 412 -6.55 5.68 28.66
N ASP A 413 -5.26 6.00 28.87
CA ASP A 413 -4.82 7.33 29.34
C ASP A 413 -5.10 8.42 28.31
N PHE A 414 -4.89 8.15 27.03
CA PHE A 414 -5.16 9.08 25.93
C PHE A 414 -6.65 9.24 25.61
N SER A 415 -7.49 8.30 26.00
CA SER A 415 -8.89 8.10 25.64
C SER A 415 -9.09 7.51 24.24
N VAL A 416 -9.98 6.51 24.18
CA VAL A 416 -10.38 5.87 22.91
C VAL A 416 -11.01 6.88 21.96
N ASN A 417 -11.85 7.78 22.46
CA ASN A 417 -12.52 8.81 21.66
C ASN A 417 -11.50 9.76 21.04
N LYS A 418 -10.54 10.26 21.82
CA LYS A 418 -9.50 11.18 21.34
C LYS A 418 -8.63 10.50 20.28
N PHE A 419 -8.21 9.25 20.50
CA PHE A 419 -7.42 8.52 19.49
C PHE A 419 -8.24 8.22 18.24
N TYR A 420 -9.51 7.89 18.35
CA TYR A 420 -10.40 7.71 17.22
C TYR A 420 -10.50 8.98 16.35
N GLU A 421 -10.65 10.16 16.98
CA GLU A 421 -10.63 11.45 16.26
C GLU A 421 -9.31 11.69 15.53
N GLU A 422 -8.17 11.33 16.14
CA GLU A 422 -6.87 11.41 15.48
C GLU A 422 -6.82 10.45 14.25
N LEU A 423 -7.32 9.21 14.39
CA LEU A 423 -7.37 8.26 13.28
C LEU A 423 -8.24 8.73 12.11
N GLN A 424 -9.32 9.47 12.37
CA GLN A 424 -10.15 10.07 11.30
C GLN A 424 -9.38 11.10 10.48
N LYS A 425 -8.45 11.85 11.06
CA LYS A 425 -7.59 12.81 10.36
C LYS A 425 -6.65 12.09 9.36
N PHE A 426 -6.23 10.86 9.66
CA PHE A 426 -5.45 10.02 8.75
C PHE A 426 -6.27 9.45 7.58
N LYS A 427 -7.60 9.61 7.57
CA LYS A 427 -8.52 9.12 6.52
C LYS A 427 -8.38 7.61 6.27
N LEU A 428 -8.28 6.82 7.34
CA LEU A 428 -8.28 5.36 7.27
C LEU A 428 -9.72 4.89 7.02
N ARG A 429 -10.05 4.60 5.76
CA ARG A 429 -11.43 4.42 5.25
C ARG A 429 -12.24 3.35 5.98
N ASN A 430 -11.58 2.32 6.51
CA ASN A 430 -12.24 1.18 7.13
C ASN A 430 -12.45 1.34 8.64
N ILE A 431 -11.91 2.39 9.27
CA ILE A 431 -12.18 2.74 10.67
C ILE A 431 -13.40 3.67 10.70
N ASN A 432 -14.59 3.10 10.59
CA ASN A 432 -15.84 3.81 10.35
C ASN A 432 -16.97 3.47 11.34
N LYS A 433 -16.70 2.66 12.37
CA LYS A 433 -17.64 2.39 13.47
C LYS A 433 -17.41 3.40 14.59
N THR A 434 -18.32 3.46 15.56
CA THR A 434 -18.19 4.35 16.72
C THR A 434 -17.01 3.97 17.63
N PRO A 435 -16.42 4.90 18.37
CA PRO A 435 -15.36 4.60 19.35
C PRO A 435 -15.74 3.49 20.33
N ASP A 436 -16.98 3.47 20.82
CA ASP A 436 -17.48 2.48 21.77
C ASP A 436 -17.50 1.05 21.17
N HIS A 437 -17.73 0.94 19.84
CA HIS A 437 -17.67 -0.34 19.15
C HIS A 437 -16.27 -0.96 19.22
N TYR A 438 -15.25 -0.15 19.08
CA TYR A 438 -13.86 -0.62 19.11
C TYR A 438 -13.34 -0.80 20.55
N GLY A 439 -13.69 0.12 21.44
CA GLY A 439 -13.16 0.16 22.81
C GLY A 439 -11.64 0.08 22.82
N LEU A 440 -11.06 -0.54 23.83
CA LEU A 440 -9.62 -0.74 23.97
C LEU A 440 -9.03 -1.73 22.95
N SER A 441 -9.85 -2.56 22.31
CA SER A 441 -9.40 -3.46 21.24
C SER A 441 -8.93 -2.72 19.98
N LEU A 442 -9.27 -1.46 19.81
CA LEU A 442 -8.84 -0.58 18.71
C LEU A 442 -7.34 -0.66 18.45
N ILE A 443 -6.53 -0.71 19.53
CA ILE A 443 -5.06 -0.70 19.39
C ILE A 443 -4.44 -2.09 19.19
N LEU A 444 -5.23 -3.15 19.33
CA LEU A 444 -4.80 -4.55 19.22
C LEU A 444 -5.40 -5.29 18.00
N GLY A 445 -6.08 -4.57 17.10
CA GLY A 445 -6.63 -5.15 15.89
C GLY A 445 -8.15 -5.30 15.87
N GLY A 446 -8.87 -4.65 16.81
CA GLY A 446 -10.33 -4.51 16.75
C GLY A 446 -10.82 -3.65 15.59
N ALA A 447 -9.92 -2.92 14.94
CA ALA A 447 -10.21 -2.15 13.73
C ALA A 447 -9.61 -2.81 12.48
N GLU A 448 -10.20 -2.51 11.32
CA GLU A 448 -9.68 -2.92 10.01
C GLU A 448 -9.12 -1.72 9.25
N SER A 449 -8.11 -1.98 8.42
CA SER A 449 -7.60 -1.03 7.44
C SER A 449 -7.11 -1.80 6.22
N ASN A 450 -6.67 -1.10 5.19
CA ASN A 450 -6.08 -1.69 3.99
C ASN A 450 -4.63 -1.23 3.81
N LEU A 451 -3.88 -1.96 3.00
CA LEU A 451 -2.46 -1.69 2.79
C LEU A 451 -2.22 -0.33 2.13
N TRP A 452 -3.11 0.09 1.23
CA TRP A 452 -3.05 1.39 0.56
C TRP A 452 -3.11 2.55 1.54
N ASP A 453 -4.12 2.59 2.42
CA ASP A 453 -4.31 3.68 3.38
C ASP A 453 -3.21 3.75 4.42
N LEU A 454 -2.73 2.59 4.89
CA LEU A 454 -1.63 2.51 5.84
C LEU A 454 -0.32 3.04 5.21
N CYS A 455 0.04 2.57 4.02
CA CYS A 455 1.23 3.05 3.31
C CYS A 455 1.13 4.54 2.95
N ARG A 456 -0.04 5.02 2.54
CA ARG A 456 -0.32 6.45 2.34
C ARG A 456 -0.02 7.25 3.61
N THR A 457 -0.47 6.77 4.76
CA THR A 457 -0.23 7.41 6.05
C THR A 457 1.25 7.56 6.32
N TYR A 458 2.02 6.48 6.21
CA TYR A 458 3.48 6.53 6.42
C TYR A 458 4.20 7.41 5.39
N ALA A 459 3.77 7.41 4.12
CA ALA A 459 4.35 8.28 3.10
C ALA A 459 4.13 9.77 3.42
N ASN A 460 2.93 10.12 3.88
CA ASN A 460 2.59 11.47 4.29
C ASN A 460 3.34 11.92 5.55
N LEU A 461 3.45 11.06 6.56
CA LEU A 461 4.23 11.34 7.77
C LEU A 461 5.72 11.53 7.45
N SER A 462 6.30 10.66 6.63
CA SER A 462 7.71 10.75 6.22
C SER A 462 7.99 12.03 5.43
N SER A 463 7.09 12.41 4.55
CA SER A 463 7.21 13.66 3.80
C SER A 463 7.05 14.89 4.69
N THR A 464 6.20 14.83 5.71
CA THR A 464 6.06 15.91 6.70
C THR A 464 7.40 16.23 7.35
N VAL A 465 8.12 15.21 7.84
CA VAL A 465 9.46 15.40 8.44
C VAL A 465 10.45 15.95 7.42
N ASN A 466 10.51 15.36 6.22
CA ASN A 466 11.41 15.78 5.16
C ASN A 466 11.18 17.23 4.70
N TYR A 467 9.90 17.60 4.54
CA TYR A 467 9.58 18.97 4.12
C TYR A 467 9.91 19.96 5.21
N TYR A 468 9.50 19.70 6.45
CA TYR A 468 9.74 20.55 7.61
C TYR A 468 11.23 20.84 7.83
N THR A 469 12.08 19.82 7.78
CA THR A 469 13.53 19.97 7.98
C THR A 469 14.20 20.74 6.84
N LYS A 470 13.76 20.54 5.60
CA LYS A 470 14.31 21.25 4.42
C LYS A 470 13.83 22.69 4.30
N ASN A 471 12.63 23.01 4.80
CA ASN A 471 11.99 24.33 4.62
C ASN A 471 11.93 25.11 5.94
N LYS A 472 13.03 25.15 6.69
CA LYS A 472 13.24 25.99 7.87
C LYS A 472 12.13 25.90 8.93
N GLY A 473 11.50 24.74 9.09
CA GLY A 473 10.46 24.52 10.07
C GLY A 473 9.05 24.91 9.61
N GLN A 474 8.81 24.91 8.31
CA GLN A 474 7.47 25.13 7.74
C GLN A 474 6.81 23.85 7.31
N TYR A 475 5.49 23.77 7.41
CA TYR A 475 4.65 22.68 6.88
C TYR A 475 4.00 23.09 5.56
N ARG A 476 3.29 22.19 4.92
CA ARG A 476 2.42 22.46 3.75
C ARG A 476 0.96 22.18 4.11
N THR A 477 0.05 22.98 3.60
CA THR A 477 -1.39 22.87 3.94
C THR A 477 -2.01 21.53 3.51
N ASN A 478 -1.56 20.95 2.40
CA ASN A 478 -2.07 19.70 1.82
C ASN A 478 -1.02 18.58 1.85
N GLU A 479 -0.21 18.47 2.92
CA GLU A 479 0.79 17.43 3.01
C GLU A 479 0.19 16.00 2.95
N PHE A 480 -1.01 15.82 3.53
CA PHE A 480 -1.73 14.55 3.53
C PHE A 480 -2.55 14.38 2.26
N THR A 481 -1.88 13.91 1.20
CA THR A 481 -2.47 13.65 -0.13
C THR A 481 -2.67 12.15 -0.40
N GLU A 482 -3.43 11.85 -1.44
CA GLU A 482 -3.61 10.47 -1.92
C GLU A 482 -2.35 9.94 -2.63
N LEU A 483 -2.20 8.62 -2.63
CA LEU A 483 -1.20 7.95 -3.45
C LEU A 483 -1.61 8.01 -4.92
N ASN A 484 -0.62 8.05 -5.79
CA ASN A 484 -0.83 8.14 -7.21
C ASN A 484 -0.12 7.01 -7.97
N TYR A 485 -0.83 6.36 -8.89
CA TYR A 485 -0.25 5.38 -9.81
C TYR A 485 -0.26 5.84 -11.27
N LYS A 486 -0.73 7.08 -11.57
CA LYS A 486 -0.79 7.64 -12.92
C LYS A 486 0.31 8.66 -13.14
N ASN A 487 0.97 8.59 -14.27
CA ASN A 487 2.12 9.46 -14.57
C ASN A 487 1.75 10.91 -14.89
N ASP A 488 0.51 11.17 -15.28
CA ASP A 488 -0.02 12.48 -15.62
C ASP A 488 -0.54 13.28 -14.40
N PHE A 489 -0.65 12.65 -13.25
CA PHE A 489 -1.09 13.29 -12.02
C PHE A 489 0.09 13.83 -11.20
N LYS A 490 -0.02 15.08 -10.76
CA LYS A 490 0.90 15.70 -9.79
C LYS A 490 0.11 16.11 -8.56
N PRO A 491 0.51 15.64 -7.35
CA PRO A 491 -0.17 16.05 -6.13
C PRO A 491 0.00 17.56 -5.90
N ASP A 492 -1.09 18.21 -5.53
CA ASP A 492 -1.05 19.60 -5.04
C ASP A 492 -0.84 19.58 -3.52
N PHE A 493 0.33 19.94 -3.10
CA PHE A 493 0.72 20.01 -1.69
C PHE A 493 0.29 21.32 -0.99
N GLY A 494 -0.33 22.24 -1.71
CA GLY A 494 -0.78 23.53 -1.18
C GLY A 494 0.36 24.50 -0.86
N SER A 495 0.09 25.46 0.00
CA SER A 495 1.01 26.53 0.39
C SER A 495 1.76 26.21 1.69
N GLU A 496 2.84 26.93 1.95
CA GLU A 496 3.59 26.89 3.22
C GLU A 496 2.75 27.46 4.39
N THR A 497 2.89 26.82 5.55
CA THR A 497 2.18 27.19 6.77
C THR A 497 3.00 26.82 8.01
N ASN A 498 2.76 27.55 9.10
CA ASN A 498 3.33 27.24 10.42
C ASN A 498 2.49 26.17 11.18
N GLN A 499 1.31 25.85 10.68
CA GLN A 499 0.42 24.88 11.32
C GLN A 499 0.68 23.47 10.82
N LYS A 500 0.84 22.52 11.73
CA LYS A 500 0.92 21.09 11.39
C LYS A 500 -0.42 20.57 10.85
N ASN A 501 -0.37 19.60 9.96
CA ASN A 501 -1.58 18.97 9.44
C ASN A 501 -2.23 18.03 10.47
N ILE A 502 -1.52 17.00 10.90
CA ILE A 502 -1.99 15.99 11.85
C ILE A 502 -1.01 15.91 13.01
N LEU A 503 0.20 15.41 12.77
CA LEU A 503 1.26 15.30 13.76
C LEU A 503 2.41 16.27 13.45
N GLY A 504 3.06 16.77 14.49
CA GLY A 504 4.28 17.57 14.36
C GLY A 504 5.48 16.73 13.91
N ALA A 505 6.41 17.37 13.21
CA ALA A 505 7.61 16.72 12.69
C ALA A 505 8.46 16.09 13.80
N GLY A 506 8.53 16.72 14.98
CA GLY A 506 9.25 16.21 16.16
C GLY A 506 8.65 14.92 16.71
N ALA A 507 7.32 14.85 16.79
CA ALA A 507 6.63 13.65 17.27
C ALA A 507 6.78 12.49 16.27
N ILE A 508 6.69 12.76 14.96
CA ILE A 508 6.89 11.74 13.91
C ILE A 508 8.33 11.23 13.97
N TRP A 509 9.32 12.12 14.04
CA TRP A 509 10.73 11.75 14.08
C TRP A 509 11.07 10.88 15.29
N LEU A 510 10.57 11.22 16.49
CA LEU A 510 10.73 10.40 17.69
C LEU A 510 10.03 9.05 17.60
N THR A 511 8.87 8.99 16.95
CA THR A 511 8.15 7.75 16.66
C THR A 511 9.00 6.85 15.74
N TYR A 512 9.60 7.42 14.69
CA TYR A 512 10.46 6.67 13.78
C TYR A 512 11.74 6.17 14.44
N ASN A 513 12.35 6.95 15.34
CA ASN A 513 13.48 6.48 16.14
C ASN A 513 13.11 5.27 17.01
N ALA A 514 11.93 5.30 17.65
CA ALA A 514 11.46 4.14 18.40
C ALA A 514 11.18 2.93 17.49
N MET A 515 10.71 3.15 16.27
CA MET A 515 10.44 2.10 15.29
C MET A 515 11.73 1.55 14.63
N GLU A 516 12.81 2.30 14.58
CA GLU A 516 14.14 1.82 14.12
C GLU A 516 14.70 0.74 15.06
N GLU A 517 14.35 0.82 16.35
CA GLU A 517 14.84 -0.11 17.39
C GLU A 517 14.13 -1.48 17.40
N VAL A 518 13.14 -1.72 16.54
CA VAL A 518 12.44 -3.00 16.43
C VAL A 518 13.44 -4.11 16.07
N ASN A 519 13.38 -5.24 16.78
CA ASN A 519 14.24 -6.38 16.49
C ASN A 519 13.98 -6.92 15.09
N ARG A 520 15.03 -7.01 14.28
CA ARG A 520 14.97 -7.54 12.92
C ARG A 520 14.85 -9.07 12.91
N PRO A 521 14.40 -9.67 11.78
CA PRO A 521 14.41 -11.12 11.61
C PRO A 521 15.79 -11.73 11.80
N GLU A 522 15.84 -13.05 12.05
CA GLU A 522 17.08 -13.80 12.18
C GLU A 522 18.03 -13.56 11.00
N GLY A 523 19.31 -13.38 11.29
CA GLY A 523 20.34 -13.07 10.30
C GLY A 523 20.65 -11.58 10.11
N ASP A 524 19.77 -10.67 10.56
CA ASP A 524 19.98 -9.22 10.45
C ASP A 524 20.16 -8.53 11.83
N GLU A 525 20.42 -9.31 12.89
CA GLU A 525 20.48 -8.86 14.29
C GLU A 525 21.65 -7.90 14.56
N ALA A 526 22.75 -8.07 13.83
CA ALA A 526 23.96 -7.27 13.97
C ALA A 526 23.91 -5.90 13.28
N TRP A 527 22.77 -5.52 12.67
CA TRP A 527 22.65 -4.30 11.88
C TRP A 527 23.07 -3.01 12.60
N LYS A 528 22.88 -2.95 13.92
CA LYS A 528 23.24 -1.77 14.75
C LYS A 528 24.75 -1.50 14.81
N PHE A 529 25.57 -2.51 14.54
CA PHE A 529 27.02 -2.42 14.63
C PHE A 529 27.70 -1.99 13.31
N TYR A 530 26.94 -1.81 12.24
CA TYR A 530 27.46 -1.42 10.94
C TYR A 530 26.88 -0.08 10.50
N ASP A 531 27.73 0.93 10.30
CA ASP A 531 27.34 2.24 9.76
C ASP A 531 26.70 2.17 8.35
N SER A 532 27.02 1.08 7.63
CA SER A 532 26.47 0.79 6.30
C SER A 532 25.10 0.13 6.33
N SER A 533 24.54 -0.17 7.51
CA SER A 533 23.24 -0.83 7.62
C SER A 533 22.09 0.06 7.17
N LEU A 534 21.08 -0.57 6.59
CA LEU A 534 19.91 0.12 6.11
C LEU A 534 19.01 0.54 7.30
N LYS A 535 18.92 1.86 7.55
CA LYS A 535 18.01 2.39 8.57
C LYS A 535 16.57 2.46 8.06
N ILE A 536 15.68 1.76 8.74
CA ILE A 536 14.24 1.69 8.42
C ILE A 536 13.46 1.82 9.72
N ALA A 537 12.52 2.77 9.77
CA ALA A 537 11.45 2.77 10.76
C ALA A 537 10.39 1.78 10.31
N TRP A 538 10.14 0.72 11.09
CA TRP A 538 9.21 -0.31 10.67
C TRP A 538 8.36 -0.83 11.82
N LYS A 539 7.17 -1.35 11.46
CA LYS A 539 6.22 -1.92 12.43
C LYS A 539 5.56 -3.15 11.87
N THR A 540 5.46 -4.16 12.72
CA THR A 540 4.69 -5.36 12.45
C THR A 540 3.30 -5.29 13.07
N GLY A 541 2.37 -6.00 12.45
CA GLY A 541 1.06 -6.32 12.99
C GLY A 541 0.79 -7.81 12.84
N THR A 542 0.17 -8.39 13.84
CA THR A 542 -0.38 -9.76 13.79
C THR A 542 -1.78 -9.68 14.35
N SER A 543 -2.77 -10.11 13.59
CA SER A 543 -4.15 -10.12 14.06
C SER A 543 -4.44 -11.30 14.99
N PHE A 544 -5.49 -11.19 15.77
CA PHE A 544 -5.95 -12.28 16.64
C PHE A 544 -6.27 -13.53 15.80
N GLY A 545 -5.79 -14.68 16.24
CA GLY A 545 -5.91 -15.94 15.51
C GLY A 545 -4.95 -16.08 14.33
N ASN A 546 -3.91 -15.25 14.25
CA ASN A 546 -2.86 -15.32 13.23
C ASN A 546 -3.41 -15.36 11.79
N ARG A 547 -4.34 -14.45 11.48
CA ARG A 547 -5.01 -14.33 10.17
C ARG A 547 -4.29 -13.37 9.24
N ASP A 548 -3.76 -12.29 9.80
CA ASP A 548 -3.13 -11.19 9.08
C ASP A 548 -1.76 -10.92 9.65
N ALA A 549 -0.75 -10.98 8.82
CA ALA A 549 0.63 -10.64 9.13
C ALA A 549 1.03 -9.39 8.32
N TRP A 550 1.38 -8.31 9.02
CA TRP A 550 1.77 -7.04 8.43
C TRP A 550 3.21 -6.70 8.69
N ALA A 551 3.84 -6.04 7.74
CA ALA A 551 5.05 -5.27 7.95
C ALA A 551 4.98 -4.00 7.11
N ILE A 552 5.10 -2.83 7.74
CA ILE A 552 5.18 -1.54 7.06
C ILE A 552 6.46 -0.86 7.52
N GLY A 553 7.28 -0.46 6.57
CA GLY A 553 8.54 0.23 6.82
C GLY A 553 8.69 1.48 5.98
N THR A 554 9.42 2.44 6.51
CA THR A 554 9.73 3.70 5.83
C THR A 554 11.15 4.15 6.12
N ASN A 555 11.72 4.85 5.16
CA ASN A 555 12.89 5.72 5.33
C ASN A 555 12.57 7.10 4.75
N SER A 556 13.56 7.96 4.62
CA SER A 556 13.36 9.33 4.10
C SER A 556 12.80 9.38 2.66
N ARG A 557 12.88 8.30 1.89
CA ARG A 557 12.51 8.28 0.47
C ARG A 557 11.43 7.27 0.10
N TYR A 558 11.37 6.12 0.76
CA TYR A 558 10.51 5.02 0.35
C TYR A 558 9.64 4.53 1.49
N VAL A 559 8.43 4.10 1.15
CA VAL A 559 7.58 3.28 2.01
C VAL A 559 7.39 1.93 1.33
N VAL A 560 7.58 0.86 2.09
CA VAL A 560 7.25 -0.50 1.68
C VAL A 560 6.21 -1.05 2.64
N GLY A 561 5.12 -1.52 2.11
CA GLY A 561 4.09 -2.22 2.87
C GLY A 561 3.93 -3.64 2.38
N VAL A 562 3.82 -4.57 3.31
CA VAL A 562 3.63 -6.00 3.07
C VAL A 562 2.50 -6.53 3.94
N TRP A 563 1.64 -7.33 3.34
CA TRP A 563 0.65 -8.15 4.03
C TRP A 563 0.81 -9.61 3.58
N VAL A 564 0.68 -10.55 4.51
CA VAL A 564 0.70 -12.00 4.26
C VAL A 564 -0.44 -12.65 5.04
N GLY A 565 -1.15 -13.59 4.42
CA GLY A 565 -2.26 -14.30 5.04
C GLY A 565 -3.05 -15.15 4.06
N ASN A 566 -4.29 -15.44 4.40
CA ASN A 566 -5.24 -16.06 3.48
C ASN A 566 -6.38 -15.08 3.16
N ALA A 567 -6.68 -14.90 1.89
CA ALA A 567 -7.76 -14.01 1.44
C ALA A 567 -9.13 -14.40 2.03
N THR A 568 -9.32 -15.68 2.38
CA THR A 568 -10.48 -16.21 3.08
C THR A 568 -10.57 -15.76 4.54
N GLY A 569 -9.48 -15.25 5.13
CA GLY A 569 -9.39 -14.91 6.56
C GLY A 569 -9.04 -16.09 7.46
N GLU A 570 -8.62 -17.21 6.90
CA GLU A 570 -8.17 -18.38 7.66
C GLU A 570 -6.77 -18.12 8.26
N GLY A 571 -6.62 -18.33 9.56
CA GLY A 571 -5.35 -18.13 10.28
C GLY A 571 -4.47 -19.38 10.29
N ARG A 572 -3.17 -19.18 10.52
CA ARG A 572 -2.19 -20.27 10.71
C ARG A 572 -1.27 -19.96 11.90
N PRO A 573 -0.93 -20.93 12.74
CA PRO A 573 -0.21 -20.68 14.01
C PRO A 573 1.13 -19.94 13.86
N THR A 574 1.87 -20.17 12.78
CA THR A 574 3.18 -19.54 12.53
C THR A 574 3.10 -18.21 11.76
N LEU A 575 1.91 -17.80 11.33
CA LEU A 575 1.72 -16.59 10.56
C LEU A 575 1.78 -15.35 11.46
N THR A 576 2.94 -14.70 11.49
CA THR A 576 3.13 -13.45 12.24
C THR A 576 3.77 -12.37 11.37
N GLY A 577 3.62 -11.11 11.76
CA GLY A 577 4.27 -10.00 11.05
C GLY A 577 5.79 -10.13 10.98
N VAL A 578 6.42 -10.62 12.05
CA VAL A 578 7.89 -10.77 12.14
C VAL A 578 8.39 -11.92 11.26
N THR A 579 7.73 -13.08 11.32
CA THR A 579 8.20 -14.29 10.61
C THR A 579 7.81 -14.33 9.15
N SER A 580 6.69 -13.69 8.77
CA SER A 580 6.13 -13.84 7.43
C SER A 580 6.19 -12.57 6.58
N ALA A 581 5.88 -11.41 7.14
CA ALA A 581 5.84 -10.16 6.36
C ALA A 581 7.17 -9.38 6.41
N ALA A 582 7.89 -9.39 7.52
CA ALA A 582 9.13 -8.65 7.68
C ALA A 582 10.26 -9.12 6.74
N PRO A 583 10.51 -10.41 6.52
CA PRO A 583 11.53 -10.85 5.56
C PRO A 583 11.29 -10.29 4.15
N ILE A 584 10.05 -10.30 3.68
CA ILE A 584 9.66 -9.72 2.39
C ILE A 584 9.93 -8.22 2.36
N LEU A 585 9.59 -7.51 3.43
CA LEU A 585 9.81 -6.07 3.55
C LEU A 585 11.29 -5.72 3.39
N PHE A 586 12.19 -6.42 4.09
CA PHE A 586 13.62 -6.18 4.01
C PHE A 586 14.21 -6.54 2.64
N ASP A 587 13.78 -7.65 2.04
CA ASP A 587 14.20 -8.03 0.69
C ASP A 587 13.80 -6.97 -0.35
N VAL A 588 12.60 -6.40 -0.23
CA VAL A 588 12.16 -5.31 -1.10
C VAL A 588 12.97 -4.03 -0.86
N PHE A 589 13.25 -3.67 0.42
CA PHE A 589 14.11 -2.52 0.71
C PHE A 589 15.53 -2.68 0.16
N ASN A 590 16.06 -3.91 0.13
CA ASN A 590 17.38 -4.22 -0.45
C ASN A 590 17.43 -4.01 -1.98
N LEU A 591 16.28 -3.98 -2.67
CA LEU A 591 16.19 -3.62 -4.08
C LEU A 591 16.28 -2.11 -4.32
N LEU A 592 15.94 -1.30 -3.30
CA LEU A 592 15.82 0.14 -3.42
C LEU A 592 17.16 0.84 -3.18
N PRO A 593 17.42 1.98 -3.82
CA PRO A 593 18.61 2.77 -3.53
C PRO A 593 18.71 3.15 -2.06
N ARG A 594 19.90 3.01 -1.49
CA ARG A 594 20.16 3.40 -0.10
C ARG A 594 19.86 4.88 0.12
N GLN A 595 19.26 5.21 1.26
CA GLN A 595 18.89 6.57 1.64
C GLN A 595 19.49 6.94 2.99
N ARG A 596 19.70 8.24 3.20
CA ARG A 596 20.04 8.77 4.52
C ARG A 596 18.83 8.69 5.44
N TRP A 597 19.09 8.66 6.75
CA TRP A 597 18.03 8.79 7.74
C TRP A 597 17.38 10.18 7.69
N PHE A 598 16.26 10.32 8.36
CA PHE A 598 15.57 11.60 8.49
C PHE A 598 16.44 12.61 9.27
N ASP A 599 16.51 13.83 8.79
CA ASP A 599 17.14 14.92 9.53
C ASP A 599 16.32 15.26 10.79
N THR A 600 17.01 15.65 11.87
CA THR A 600 16.37 15.98 13.15
C THR A 600 15.62 17.31 13.04
N PRO A 601 14.31 17.36 13.34
CA PRO A 601 13.49 18.56 13.26
C PRO A 601 13.65 19.45 14.51
N TYR A 602 14.84 19.97 14.77
CA TYR A 602 15.15 20.75 15.97
C TYR A 602 14.17 21.90 16.25
N ASN A 603 13.63 22.53 15.19
CA ASN A 603 12.67 23.63 15.33
C ASN A 603 11.32 23.20 15.91
N ASP A 604 11.00 21.90 15.93
CA ASP A 604 9.77 21.33 16.53
C ASP A 604 10.04 20.61 17.85
N LEU A 605 11.30 20.51 18.25
CA LEU A 605 11.74 19.88 19.47
C LEU A 605 12.15 20.92 20.53
N ALA A 606 12.20 20.48 21.78
CA ALA A 606 12.75 21.22 22.91
C ALA A 606 13.57 20.27 23.79
N GLU A 607 14.67 20.76 24.32
CA GLU A 607 15.46 20.04 25.32
C GLU A 607 14.84 20.25 26.70
N VAL A 608 14.57 19.15 27.42
CA VAL A 608 14.02 19.15 28.78
C VAL A 608 14.86 18.24 29.69
N GLU A 609 14.83 18.55 31.01
CA GLU A 609 15.40 17.65 32.02
C GLU A 609 14.37 16.59 32.40
N VAL A 610 14.70 15.33 32.16
CA VAL A 610 13.87 14.17 32.54
C VAL A 610 14.56 13.35 33.62
N CYS A 611 13.77 12.69 34.43
CA CYS A 611 14.27 11.73 35.38
C CYS A 611 14.87 10.52 34.66
N ARG A 612 16.14 10.23 34.91
CA ARG A 612 16.87 9.15 34.25
C ARG A 612 16.21 7.77 34.42
N LEU A 613 15.57 7.51 35.57
CA LEU A 613 14.98 6.21 35.89
C LEU A 613 13.55 6.07 35.40
N SER A 614 12.76 7.14 35.40
CA SER A 614 11.34 7.07 35.06
C SER A 614 10.96 7.67 33.70
N GLY A 615 11.85 8.47 33.11
CA GLY A 615 11.57 9.17 31.85
C GLY A 615 10.51 10.30 31.92
N TYR A 616 9.92 10.57 33.07
CA TYR A 616 9.07 11.73 33.32
C TYR A 616 9.90 13.01 33.47
N LEU A 617 9.27 14.20 33.41
CA LEU A 617 9.95 15.44 33.78
C LEU A 617 10.58 15.31 35.17
N ALA A 618 11.82 15.76 35.30
CA ALA A 618 12.56 15.62 36.55
C ALA A 618 12.05 16.59 37.62
N LYS A 619 11.98 16.10 38.87
CA LYS A 619 11.89 16.92 40.09
C LYS A 619 13.29 17.17 40.65
N ASP A 620 13.40 17.98 41.66
CA ASP A 620 14.69 18.29 42.32
C ASP A 620 15.32 17.04 42.95
N ASN A 621 14.52 16.11 43.36
CA ASN A 621 14.96 14.82 43.96
C ASN A 621 15.21 13.71 42.93
N CYS A 622 15.20 13.99 41.64
CA CYS A 622 15.48 13.04 40.58
C CYS A 622 16.92 13.11 40.06
N PRO A 623 17.53 12.00 39.67
CA PRO A 623 18.69 12.01 38.80
C PRO A 623 18.26 12.51 37.42
N LYS A 624 18.88 13.58 36.94
CA LYS A 624 18.45 14.31 35.75
C LYS A 624 19.28 13.91 34.52
N ILE A 625 18.63 13.81 33.38
CA ILE A 625 19.28 13.75 32.05
C ILE A 625 18.53 14.69 31.09
N LYS A 626 19.21 15.20 30.10
CA LYS A 626 18.62 16.00 29.03
C LYS A 626 18.05 15.11 27.94
N GLN A 627 16.87 15.46 27.44
CA GLN A 627 16.20 14.72 26.39
C GLN A 627 15.47 15.68 25.43
N TRP A 628 15.55 15.42 24.14
CA TRP A 628 14.76 16.11 23.11
C TRP A 628 13.35 15.53 23.10
N VAL A 629 12.36 16.41 23.17
CA VAL A 629 10.92 16.08 23.19
C VAL A 629 10.15 17.06 22.31
N PRO A 630 8.95 16.76 21.82
CA PRO A 630 8.10 17.76 21.17
C PRO A 630 7.84 18.93 22.10
N LYS A 631 7.66 20.14 21.57
CA LYS A 631 7.53 21.37 22.38
C LYS A 631 6.49 21.29 23.50
N LYS A 632 5.35 20.62 23.25
CA LYS A 632 4.32 20.41 24.27
C LYS A 632 4.78 19.51 25.44
N GLY A 633 5.77 18.66 25.22
CA GLY A 633 6.36 17.82 26.24
C GLY A 633 7.00 18.57 27.42
N LYS A 634 7.25 19.91 27.28
CA LYS A 634 7.70 20.77 28.39
C LYS A 634 6.71 20.83 29.57
N SER A 635 5.45 20.55 29.33
CA SER A 635 4.35 20.65 30.31
C SER A 635 3.76 19.31 30.71
N THR A 636 4.43 18.21 30.43
CA THR A 636 3.95 16.87 30.79
C THR A 636 4.08 16.58 32.29
N LYS A 637 3.61 15.41 32.69
CA LYS A 637 3.62 14.96 34.10
C LYS A 637 5.06 14.89 34.64
N VAL A 638 5.26 15.35 35.87
CA VAL A 638 6.54 15.21 36.57
C VAL A 638 6.67 13.81 37.20
N CYS A 639 7.90 13.41 37.52
CA CYS A 639 8.23 12.08 38.05
C CYS A 639 7.40 11.75 39.30
N PRO A 640 6.56 10.70 39.29
CA PRO A 640 5.77 10.30 40.46
C PRO A 640 6.55 9.37 41.40
N TYR A 641 7.66 8.80 40.95
CA TYR A 641 8.30 7.65 41.62
C TYR A 641 9.43 8.01 42.56
N HIS A 642 10.07 9.20 42.44
CA HIS A 642 11.10 9.60 43.40
C HIS A 642 10.46 10.18 44.64
N LYS A 643 10.88 9.62 45.79
CA LYS A 643 10.49 10.07 47.14
C LYS A 643 11.75 10.39 47.94
N THR A 644 11.71 11.45 48.72
CA THR A 644 12.74 11.73 49.73
C THR A 644 12.42 10.92 50.96
N ILE A 645 13.33 10.07 51.37
CA ILE A 645 13.20 9.20 52.57
C ILE A 645 14.29 9.50 53.58
N HIS A 646 14.00 9.18 54.80
CA HIS A 646 14.91 9.35 55.93
C HIS A 646 15.32 7.96 56.43
N LEU A 647 16.63 7.71 56.54
CA LEU A 647 17.24 6.43 56.89
C LEU A 647 18.07 6.59 58.16
N ASP A 648 18.27 5.50 58.87
CA ASP A 648 19.25 5.45 59.95
C ASP A 648 20.68 5.53 59.36
N LYS A 649 21.72 5.70 60.21
CA LYS A 649 23.12 5.75 59.78
C LYS A 649 23.61 4.49 59.05
N THR A 650 22.98 3.34 59.24
CA THR A 650 23.28 2.10 58.51
C THR A 650 22.63 2.02 57.15
N GLU A 651 21.67 2.94 56.87
CA GLU A 651 20.88 2.98 55.64
C GLU A 651 19.99 1.74 55.41
N GLN A 652 19.79 0.93 56.49
CA GLN A 652 18.98 -0.29 56.39
C GLN A 652 17.53 -0.10 56.80
N PHE A 653 17.22 0.96 57.58
CA PHE A 653 15.89 1.19 58.08
C PHE A 653 15.44 2.62 57.84
N GLN A 654 14.17 2.79 57.48
CA GLN A 654 13.52 4.12 57.50
C GLN A 654 13.30 4.58 58.95
N VAL A 655 13.57 5.83 59.19
CA VAL A 655 13.41 6.49 60.48
C VAL A 655 12.74 7.86 60.34
N ASN A 656 12.27 8.40 61.42
CA ASN A 656 11.79 9.77 61.47
C ASN A 656 12.21 10.43 62.80
N SER A 657 11.92 11.72 62.95
CA SER A 657 12.34 12.47 64.15
C SER A 657 11.62 12.06 65.46
N SER A 658 10.63 11.18 65.40
CA SER A 658 9.97 10.64 66.61
C SER A 658 10.72 9.43 67.21
N CYS A 659 11.56 8.75 66.40
CA CYS A 659 12.19 7.49 66.78
C CYS A 659 13.73 7.49 66.63
N GLU A 660 14.30 8.50 65.99
CA GLU A 660 15.75 8.62 65.80
C GLU A 660 16.19 10.07 65.98
N SER A 661 17.37 10.29 66.53
CA SER A 661 17.96 11.62 66.63
C SER A 661 18.24 12.21 65.27
N ILE A 662 17.99 13.50 65.08
CA ILE A 662 18.17 14.22 63.84
C ILE A 662 19.62 14.05 63.30
N ASP A 663 20.61 14.05 64.20
CA ASP A 663 22.02 13.84 63.87
C ASP A 663 22.34 12.45 63.29
N ASN A 664 21.44 11.49 63.45
CA ASN A 664 21.59 10.12 63.01
C ASN A 664 20.73 9.84 61.77
N ILE A 665 19.95 10.84 61.29
CA ILE A 665 19.10 10.69 60.11
C ILE A 665 19.89 11.02 58.85
N VAL A 666 19.93 10.08 57.92
CA VAL A 666 20.46 10.26 56.56
C VAL A 666 19.28 10.44 55.58
N THR A 667 19.21 11.57 54.93
CA THR A 667 18.14 11.85 53.93
C THR A 667 18.62 11.43 52.54
N LYS A 668 17.85 10.56 51.85
CA LYS A 668 18.13 10.09 50.49
C LYS A 668 16.91 10.19 49.60
N ASN A 669 17.18 10.35 48.31
CA ASN A 669 16.19 10.26 47.26
C ASN A 669 16.09 8.81 46.76
N TRP A 670 14.93 8.23 46.86
CA TRP A 670 14.68 6.82 46.54
C TRP A 670 13.69 6.65 45.41
N PHE A 671 13.97 5.72 44.49
CA PHE A 671 13.09 5.38 43.37
C PHE A 671 12.11 4.28 43.79
N VAL A 672 10.83 4.59 43.92
CA VAL A 672 9.81 3.68 44.48
C VAL A 672 8.73 3.45 43.41
N LEU A 673 8.67 2.28 42.84
CA LEU A 673 7.58 1.83 41.97
C LEU A 673 6.41 1.29 42.82
N PRO A 674 5.15 1.36 42.30
CA PRO A 674 4.01 0.66 42.90
C PRO A 674 4.32 -0.83 43.10
N PRO A 675 3.78 -1.48 44.16
CA PRO A 675 4.21 -2.85 44.55
C PRO A 675 4.14 -3.88 43.43
N VAL A 676 3.06 -3.91 42.62
CA VAL A 676 2.93 -4.84 41.51
C VAL A 676 3.95 -4.56 40.40
N MET A 677 4.18 -3.29 40.07
CA MET A 677 5.21 -2.91 39.11
C MET A 677 6.60 -3.30 39.61
N ALA A 678 6.91 -2.98 40.89
CA ALA A 678 8.18 -3.32 41.51
C ALA A 678 8.46 -4.83 41.56
N TRP A 679 7.43 -5.65 41.78
CA TRP A 679 7.50 -7.11 41.77
C TRP A 679 8.05 -7.67 40.46
N TYR A 680 7.48 -7.26 39.33
CA TYR A 680 7.98 -7.72 38.04
C TYR A 680 9.25 -6.99 37.60
N TYR A 681 9.38 -5.69 37.87
CA TYR A 681 10.52 -4.87 37.48
C TYR A 681 11.84 -5.35 38.05
N LYS A 682 11.88 -5.74 39.37
CA LYS A 682 13.09 -6.22 40.02
C LYS A 682 13.67 -7.48 39.40
N SER A 683 12.90 -8.32 38.76
CA SER A 683 13.37 -9.53 38.05
C SER A 683 14.22 -9.25 36.83
N GLN A 684 14.01 -8.08 36.22
CA GLN A 684 14.71 -7.62 35.01
C GLN A 684 15.78 -6.55 35.34
N HIS A 685 15.72 -5.94 36.54
CA HIS A 685 16.58 -4.83 36.97
C HIS A 685 17.17 -5.11 38.33
N ILE A 686 18.36 -5.73 38.32
CA ILE A 686 19.08 -6.14 39.53
C ILE A 686 19.44 -4.91 40.41
N GLU A 687 19.64 -3.76 39.76
CA GLU A 687 19.94 -2.49 40.43
C GLU A 687 18.75 -1.85 41.15
N TYR A 688 17.53 -2.36 40.96
CA TYR A 688 16.35 -1.85 41.65
C TYR A 688 16.35 -2.26 43.11
N LEU A 689 16.48 -1.28 44.01
CA LEU A 689 16.42 -1.48 45.45
C LEU A 689 15.03 -1.23 45.98
N PRO A 690 14.38 -2.20 46.63
CA PRO A 690 13.11 -1.98 47.31
C PRO A 690 13.26 -0.95 48.42
N LEU A 691 12.15 -0.35 48.83
CA LEU A 691 12.14 0.62 49.92
C LEU A 691 12.55 -0.08 51.22
N PRO A 692 13.54 0.42 52.00
CA PRO A 692 13.91 -0.17 53.29
C PRO A 692 12.73 -0.19 54.27
N PRO A 693 12.61 -1.20 55.13
CA PRO A 693 11.56 -1.24 56.16
C PRO A 693 11.76 -0.13 57.21
N PHE A 694 10.72 0.16 57.96
CA PHE A 694 10.86 1.06 59.10
C PHE A 694 11.59 0.38 60.24
N LYS A 695 12.40 1.17 60.99
CA LYS A 695 13.04 0.74 62.24
C LYS A 695 11.94 0.46 63.23
N GLU A 696 12.13 -0.55 64.10
CA GLU A 696 11.23 -0.92 65.18
C GLU A 696 10.95 0.30 66.10
N GLY A 697 9.70 0.63 66.32
CA GLY A 697 9.28 1.83 67.07
C GLY A 697 9.21 3.12 66.27
N CYS A 698 9.55 3.10 65.00
CA CYS A 698 9.33 4.21 64.08
C CYS A 698 8.01 4.02 63.34
N GLU A 699 6.93 4.64 63.77
CA GLU A 699 5.66 4.66 63.05
C GLU A 699 5.75 5.62 61.86
N GLY A 700 5.75 5.10 60.66
CA GLY A 700 5.66 5.87 59.41
C GLY A 700 4.25 5.92 58.91
N THR A 701 3.93 6.95 58.10
CA THR A 701 2.76 6.91 57.23
C THR A 701 2.85 5.68 56.35
N GLN A 702 1.91 4.75 56.46
CA GLN A 702 1.90 3.48 55.71
C GLN A 702 2.06 3.73 54.19
N THR A 703 3.19 3.40 53.65
CA THR A 703 3.32 3.12 52.21
C THR A 703 2.79 1.72 51.97
N THR A 704 1.86 1.52 51.10
CA THR A 704 1.34 0.21 50.68
C THR A 704 2.50 -0.69 50.30
N THR A 705 2.86 -1.63 51.16
CA THR A 705 3.97 -2.59 50.95
C THR A 705 3.52 -3.80 50.11
N MET A 706 2.20 -3.97 49.92
CA MET A 706 1.62 -5.08 49.19
C MET A 706 0.40 -4.61 48.36
N ASP A 707 0.14 -5.33 47.29
CA ASP A 707 -1.07 -5.17 46.48
C ASP A 707 -1.42 -6.50 45.74
N PHE A 708 -2.69 -6.67 45.39
CA PHE A 708 -3.15 -7.82 44.63
C PHE A 708 -2.66 -7.79 43.15
N ILE A 709 -1.91 -8.79 42.73
CA ILE A 709 -1.68 -9.07 41.32
C ILE A 709 -2.98 -9.60 40.72
N TYR A 710 -3.61 -10.57 41.41
CA TYR A 710 -4.88 -11.16 41.03
C TYR A 710 -5.65 -11.60 42.32
N PRO A 711 -6.96 -11.37 42.35
CA PRO A 711 -7.85 -10.67 41.42
C PRO A 711 -7.74 -9.15 41.48
N LYS A 712 -8.15 -8.50 40.40
CA LYS A 712 -8.26 -7.03 40.37
C LYS A 712 -9.53 -6.58 41.10
N ALA A 713 -9.59 -5.30 41.48
CA ALA A 713 -10.75 -4.76 42.18
C ALA A 713 -12.04 -4.99 41.40
N ASN A 714 -13.09 -5.41 42.09
CA ASN A 714 -14.43 -5.67 41.54
C ASN A 714 -14.46 -6.70 40.40
N SER A 715 -13.51 -7.65 40.40
CA SER A 715 -13.50 -8.72 39.41
C SER A 715 -14.68 -9.65 39.52
N LYS A 716 -15.30 -9.99 38.38
CA LYS A 716 -16.19 -11.13 38.24
C LYS A 716 -15.37 -12.33 37.78
N ILE A 717 -15.38 -13.40 38.55
CA ILE A 717 -14.58 -14.58 38.33
C ILE A 717 -15.51 -15.73 37.99
N TYR A 718 -15.37 -16.30 36.78
CA TYR A 718 -16.08 -17.48 36.32
C TYR A 718 -15.28 -18.73 36.70
N LEU A 719 -15.91 -19.64 37.46
CA LEU A 719 -15.29 -20.93 37.82
C LEU A 719 -15.44 -21.91 36.65
N THR A 720 -14.33 -22.24 36.03
CA THR A 720 -14.27 -23.24 34.96
C THR A 720 -14.23 -24.67 35.53
N LYS A 721 -14.73 -25.65 34.77
CA LYS A 721 -14.62 -27.07 35.09
C LYS A 721 -13.60 -27.73 34.17
N ASP A 722 -12.89 -28.72 34.70
CA ASP A 722 -12.04 -29.60 33.90
C ASP A 722 -12.89 -30.60 33.07
N PHE A 723 -12.23 -31.43 32.27
CA PHE A 723 -12.88 -32.48 31.48
C PHE A 723 -13.60 -33.53 32.35
N ASN A 724 -13.27 -33.60 33.67
CA ASN A 724 -13.89 -34.49 34.64
C ASN A 724 -15.00 -33.82 35.45
N SER A 725 -15.44 -32.62 35.05
CA SER A 725 -16.45 -31.79 35.73
C SER A 725 -16.03 -31.26 37.11
N ASN A 726 -14.76 -31.33 37.49
CA ASN A 726 -14.27 -30.73 38.73
C ASN A 726 -14.05 -29.23 38.54
N VAL A 727 -14.46 -28.46 39.55
CA VAL A 727 -14.26 -27.01 39.54
C VAL A 727 -12.77 -26.72 39.70
N GLN A 728 -12.20 -25.95 38.76
CA GLN A 728 -10.81 -25.52 38.82
C GLN A 728 -10.60 -24.43 39.88
N PRO A 729 -9.56 -24.53 40.75
CA PRO A 729 -9.27 -23.52 41.75
C PRO A 729 -8.84 -22.21 41.11
N VAL A 730 -9.27 -21.10 41.68
CA VAL A 730 -8.78 -19.76 41.37
C VAL A 730 -7.50 -19.51 42.17
N ILE A 731 -6.43 -19.14 41.50
CA ILE A 731 -5.15 -18.83 42.17
C ILE A 731 -5.09 -17.34 42.45
N LEU A 732 -5.21 -16.99 43.74
CA LEU A 732 -4.99 -15.61 44.20
C LEU A 732 -3.50 -15.31 44.23
N LYS A 733 -3.10 -14.08 43.90
CA LYS A 733 -1.69 -13.65 43.89
C LYS A 733 -1.55 -12.25 44.46
N VAL A 734 -0.56 -12.08 45.36
CA VAL A 734 -0.21 -10.80 45.93
C VAL A 734 1.27 -10.48 45.67
N ALA A 735 1.52 -9.23 45.26
CA ALA A 735 2.86 -8.67 45.24
C ALA A 735 3.18 -8.13 46.63
N TYR A 736 4.31 -8.49 47.23
CA TYR A 736 4.78 -8.01 48.51
C TYR A 736 6.22 -7.53 48.39
N SER A 737 6.49 -6.33 48.91
CA SER A 737 7.82 -5.71 48.80
C SER A 737 8.90 -6.37 49.67
N GLU A 738 8.50 -7.03 50.78
CA GLU A 738 9.41 -7.67 51.66
C GLU A 738 9.64 -9.15 51.28
N ARG A 739 10.90 -9.55 51.14
CA ARG A 739 11.27 -10.91 50.73
C ARG A 739 11.23 -11.85 51.94
N ASP A 740 10.70 -13.05 51.73
CA ASP A 740 10.67 -14.14 52.74
C ASP A 740 9.90 -13.82 54.03
N LYS A 741 9.00 -12.85 53.97
CA LYS A 741 8.03 -12.56 55.05
C LYS A 741 6.73 -13.31 54.80
N GLU A 742 5.99 -13.55 55.88
CA GLU A 742 4.73 -14.29 55.91
C GLU A 742 3.56 -13.38 55.62
N LEU A 743 2.63 -13.86 54.74
CA LEU A 743 1.31 -13.23 54.49
C LEU A 743 0.21 -14.19 54.92
N PHE A 744 -0.73 -13.69 55.68
CA PHE A 744 -1.86 -14.42 56.22
C PHE A 744 -3.09 -14.10 55.37
N TRP A 745 -3.73 -15.13 54.80
CA TRP A 745 -4.86 -15.00 53.87
C TRP A 745 -6.15 -15.30 54.54
N TYR A 746 -7.13 -14.43 54.35
CA TYR A 746 -8.51 -14.57 54.85
C TYR A 746 -9.48 -14.45 53.70
N ILE A 747 -10.55 -15.22 53.70
CA ILE A 747 -11.69 -15.14 52.77
C ILE A 747 -12.93 -15.00 53.63
N ASP A 748 -13.67 -13.90 53.45
CA ASP A 748 -14.85 -13.54 54.27
C ASP A 748 -14.52 -13.59 55.77
N ASP A 749 -13.38 -13.00 56.11
CA ASP A 749 -12.81 -12.89 57.46
C ASP A 749 -12.44 -14.26 58.09
N VAL A 750 -12.49 -15.34 57.34
CA VAL A 750 -12.05 -16.69 57.80
C VAL A 750 -10.62 -16.94 57.28
N TYR A 751 -9.71 -17.24 58.20
CA TYR A 751 -8.31 -17.65 57.87
C TYR A 751 -8.28 -18.87 56.95
N LYS A 752 -7.46 -18.82 55.89
CA LYS A 752 -7.30 -19.90 54.91
C LYS A 752 -5.89 -20.49 54.87
N ALA A 753 -4.89 -19.63 54.83
CA ALA A 753 -3.49 -20.11 54.74
C ALA A 753 -2.49 -19.00 55.06
N THR A 754 -1.26 -19.41 55.30
CA THR A 754 -0.06 -18.55 55.30
C THR A 754 0.80 -18.87 54.13
N THR A 755 1.27 -17.84 53.45
CA THR A 755 2.27 -18.00 52.36
C THR A 755 3.56 -17.23 52.73
N LYS A 756 4.71 -17.72 52.22
CA LYS A 756 6.00 -17.07 52.57
C LYS A 756 6.72 -16.79 51.28
N THR A 757 7.55 -16.91 50.65
CA THR A 757 8.31 -16.59 49.46
C THR A 757 7.46 -16.33 48.21
N PHE A 758 6.48 -17.21 47.95
CA PHE A 758 5.52 -17.04 46.82
C PHE A 758 4.13 -16.85 47.42
N HIS A 759 3.57 -15.64 47.21
CA HIS A 759 2.28 -15.28 47.78
C HIS A 759 1.17 -15.61 46.78
N GLU A 760 0.95 -16.92 46.59
CA GLU A 760 -0.09 -17.49 45.72
C GLU A 760 -0.93 -18.47 46.55
N LEU A 761 -2.27 -18.33 46.46
CA LEU A 761 -3.20 -19.19 47.19
C LEU A 761 -4.28 -19.72 46.24
N PRO A 762 -4.35 -21.03 45.94
CA PRO A 762 -5.46 -21.63 45.23
C PRO A 762 -6.69 -21.69 46.15
N ILE A 763 -7.84 -21.22 45.67
CA ILE A 763 -9.12 -21.25 46.34
C ILE A 763 -10.22 -21.77 45.43
N THR A 764 -11.27 -22.40 46.06
CA THR A 764 -12.48 -22.81 45.33
C THR A 764 -13.68 -22.25 46.12
N PRO A 765 -13.96 -20.93 45.98
CA PRO A 765 -15.02 -20.30 46.72
C PRO A 765 -16.40 -20.67 46.17
N THR A 766 -17.41 -20.47 46.95
CA THR A 766 -18.82 -20.60 46.53
C THR A 766 -19.22 -19.45 45.58
N THR A 767 -20.34 -19.60 44.87
CA THR A 767 -20.89 -18.49 44.08
C THR A 767 -21.38 -17.38 45.00
N GLY A 768 -21.11 -16.14 44.60
CA GLY A 768 -21.50 -14.96 45.39
C GLY A 768 -20.40 -13.91 45.53
N THR A 769 -20.62 -12.93 46.35
CA THR A 769 -19.65 -11.89 46.68
C THR A 769 -18.76 -12.39 47.84
N HIS A 770 -17.44 -12.27 47.65
CA HIS A 770 -16.43 -12.61 48.64
C HIS A 770 -15.48 -11.45 48.87
N PHE A 771 -14.95 -11.38 50.12
CA PHE A 771 -13.88 -10.45 50.48
C PHE A 771 -12.60 -11.23 50.75
N ILE A 772 -11.55 -10.93 50.04
CA ILE A 772 -10.23 -11.46 50.27
C ILE A 772 -9.45 -10.42 51.06
N THR A 773 -8.97 -10.81 52.25
CA THR A 773 -8.11 -9.97 53.10
C THR A 773 -6.76 -10.65 53.24
N VAL A 774 -5.67 -9.90 53.06
CA VAL A 774 -4.30 -10.38 53.23
C VAL A 774 -3.64 -9.45 54.22
N VAL A 775 -3.03 -10.05 55.24
CA VAL A 775 -2.39 -9.33 56.32
C VAL A 775 -0.94 -9.78 56.46
N ASP A 776 -0.01 -8.85 56.65
CA ASP A 776 1.38 -9.19 56.92
C ASP A 776 1.63 -9.33 58.46
N ALA A 777 2.85 -9.80 58.84
CA ALA A 777 3.23 -9.95 60.23
C ALA A 777 3.27 -8.63 61.02
N SER A 778 3.30 -7.47 60.35
CA SER A 778 3.27 -6.12 60.93
C SER A 778 1.89 -5.56 61.08
N GLY A 779 0.83 -6.32 60.67
CA GLY A 779 -0.54 -5.91 60.73
C GLY A 779 -1.04 -5.00 59.59
N ASN A 780 -0.20 -4.79 58.54
CA ASN A 780 -0.68 -4.11 57.37
C ASN A 780 -1.62 -5.04 56.59
N GLU A 781 -2.76 -4.51 56.15
CA GLU A 781 -3.77 -5.28 55.45
C GLU A 781 -4.12 -4.69 54.07
N ILE A 782 -4.45 -5.56 53.15
CA ILE A 782 -5.13 -5.22 51.92
C ILE A 782 -6.38 -6.07 51.80
N ARG A 783 -7.50 -5.45 51.36
CA ARG A 783 -8.78 -6.11 51.20
C ARG A 783 -9.31 -5.94 49.80
N ARG A 784 -9.82 -7.05 49.20
CA ARG A 784 -10.33 -7.07 47.82
C ARG A 784 -11.71 -7.71 47.78
N LYS A 785 -12.68 -7.02 47.20
CA LYS A 785 -14.00 -7.56 46.87
C LYS A 785 -13.97 -8.24 45.53
N ILE A 786 -14.51 -9.45 45.44
CA ILE A 786 -14.69 -10.21 44.19
C ILE A 786 -16.11 -10.77 44.10
N GLU A 787 -16.58 -11.06 42.92
CA GLU A 787 -17.83 -11.76 42.64
C GLU A 787 -17.53 -13.06 41.90
N ILE A 788 -17.93 -14.19 42.52
CA ILE A 788 -17.78 -15.51 41.93
C ILE A 788 -19.09 -15.87 41.20
N VAL A 789 -18.98 -16.18 39.92
CA VAL A 789 -20.11 -16.55 39.06
C VAL A 789 -19.90 -17.97 38.57
N ARG A 790 -20.93 -18.78 38.57
CA ARG A 790 -20.94 -20.09 37.87
C ARG A 790 -21.55 -19.91 36.49
N GLU A 791 -20.96 -20.62 35.49
CA GLU A 791 -21.63 -20.85 34.22
C GLU A 791 -22.89 -21.68 34.38
#